data_f8748bffaa80e89ca89319a7b515a854
#
_entry.id   f8748bffaa80e89ca89319a7b515a854
#
_cell.length_a   1.000
_cell.length_b   1.000
_cell.length_c   1.000
_cell.angle_alpha   90.00
_cell.angle_beta   90.00
_cell.angle_gamma   90.00
#
_symmetry.space_group_name_H-M   'P 1'
#
loop_
_entity.id
_entity.type
_entity.pdbx_description
1 polymer ?
#
loop_
_entity_poly.entity_id
_entity_poly.type
_entity_poly.pdbx_seq_one_letter_code
_entity_poly.pdbx_strand_id
1 'polypeptide(L)'
;MSADSEFAVWIATLGEQGDGETVRLTGPLGHVAPAAQLVCAGVFTEHREHGWQFVVESFRSALPQSADGVALWLTTRVPGIGRTFAGAIVRHFGAEHVFEELDRDPERLREVRTRSGRAIPQRSIERAIAAWREVATIRQLETFLFTHGIGAGLAARLVRQYGDDVVAVLTGDPYRLTELPRIGFKVADRIARSLGVELDDAHRLRAGLRFVLEEAESDGNAFLLLGELWEGARRLLEVDDRAPLESALGALVLEGEVVVERERVYRAELWEMESRLGRALGARARAKPTALFDAQPNPDIEVSPEQWGVVELVRTRPLVLLTGLPGAGKTHTQRVLVETARRARMRVLLCAPTGKAARRMRDLTGHDAMTIHRALEYSPSEDRFQRDAERPLSRQYDLVIVDEASMLSLELADALFSAAGDCHVLLVGDTDQLPPIGPGRVLADLVASELVPRVHLTAIYRQAARSLIIQSARRINSGRTPFLSSEEARAALGGDVELDDDFYFVARHRPESIRDAVLELVCERIPRRFGFDPRADVMTLVPMRRGPVGLQALNEALEQRLNPGDRQTVLARTGLRVGSRIVQTRNDYTVDREVMNGEVAFVLDYDDEEDEARLSLDDGERELVVPVSALEAYETAWALTVHRSQGSQFPAVVVPWSSAYSMMLSRPLLYTAITRAQQLCVLVGERSAVTLALARSRQRRRNSTLAERLLDTAHD
;
A
#
# COMPACT_ATOMS: atom_id res chain seq x y z
N MET A 1 -0.88 12.37 10.69
CA MET A 1 0.04 12.72 9.57
C MET A 1 0.95 11.53 9.37
N SER A 2 1.06 10.95 8.17
CA SER A 2 1.90 9.78 7.94
C SER A 2 3.38 10.16 8.10
N ALA A 3 4.20 9.23 8.57
CA ALA A 3 5.64 9.39 8.77
C ALA A 3 6.42 9.82 7.50
N ASP A 4 5.75 9.87 6.37
CA ASP A 4 6.27 10.22 5.05
C ASP A 4 5.77 11.57 4.52
N SER A 5 5.02 12.36 5.31
CA SER A 5 4.68 13.70 4.84
C SER A 5 5.90 14.60 5.07
N GLU A 6 6.59 14.91 3.99
CA GLU A 6 7.52 16.05 3.95
C GLU A 6 6.82 17.35 4.42
N PHE A 7 5.51 17.32 4.59
CA PHE A 7 4.67 18.44 4.95
C PHE A 7 4.57 18.60 6.47
N ALA A 8 4.97 19.77 6.96
CA ALA A 8 4.85 20.17 8.37
C ALA A 8 4.26 21.58 8.50
N VAL A 9 3.77 21.87 9.70
CA VAL A 9 3.31 23.20 10.10
C VAL A 9 4.22 23.68 11.21
N TRP A 10 4.89 24.82 11.01
CA TRP A 10 5.77 25.44 11.96
C TRP A 10 5.30 26.86 12.29
N ILE A 11 5.58 27.34 13.49
CA ILE A 11 5.53 28.75 13.80
C ILE A 11 6.99 29.26 13.78
N ALA A 12 7.27 30.16 12.87
CA ALA A 12 8.61 30.74 12.69
C ALA A 12 8.61 32.25 12.99
N THR A 13 9.74 32.77 13.44
CA THR A 13 9.94 34.18 13.60
C THR A 13 10.69 34.71 12.39
N LEU A 14 10.18 35.76 11.77
CA LEU A 14 10.83 36.47 10.66
C LEU A 14 11.93 37.36 11.18
N GLY A 15 13.12 37.34 10.56
CA GLY A 15 14.26 38.22 10.86
C GLY A 15 15.53 37.48 11.26
N GLU A 16 16.66 38.16 11.16
CA GLU A 16 17.98 37.54 11.36
C GLU A 16 18.31 37.26 12.84
N GLN A 17 17.64 37.88 13.79
CA GLN A 17 17.92 37.77 15.24
C GLN A 17 16.74 37.28 16.10
N GLY A 18 15.62 36.86 15.46
CA GLY A 18 14.50 36.29 16.19
C GLY A 18 13.56 37.27 16.91
N ASP A 19 13.66 38.55 16.58
CA ASP A 19 12.88 39.69 17.13
C ASP A 19 11.74 40.16 16.19
N GLY A 20 11.47 39.40 15.12
CA GLY A 20 10.49 39.71 14.10
C GLY A 20 9.09 39.17 14.36
N GLU A 21 8.17 39.45 13.44
CA GLU A 21 6.82 38.95 13.46
C GLU A 21 6.80 37.42 13.32
N THR A 22 5.89 36.77 14.05
CA THR A 22 5.68 35.31 13.90
C THR A 22 4.81 35.02 12.71
N VAL A 23 5.22 34.04 11.92
CA VAL A 23 4.48 33.55 10.74
C VAL A 23 4.27 32.04 10.83
N ARG A 24 3.10 31.57 10.40
CA ARG A 24 2.84 30.15 10.27
C ARG A 24 3.40 29.68 8.93
N LEU A 25 4.35 28.75 8.96
CA LEU A 25 4.89 28.09 7.78
C LEU A 25 4.17 26.74 7.58
N THR A 26 3.78 26.45 6.36
CA THR A 26 3.20 25.15 5.98
C THR A 26 3.88 24.66 4.71
N GLY A 27 4.30 23.40 4.66
CA GLY A 27 4.97 22.88 3.47
C GLY A 27 5.88 21.70 3.75
N PRO A 28 6.84 21.40 2.87
CA PRO A 28 7.74 20.23 2.97
C PRO A 28 8.84 20.43 4.04
N LEU A 29 8.44 20.74 5.26
CA LEU A 29 9.31 21.08 6.38
C LEU A 29 9.47 19.95 7.39
N GLY A 30 9.03 18.73 7.06
CA GLY A 30 9.00 17.59 7.98
C GLY A 30 10.35 17.15 8.54
N HIS A 31 11.44 17.50 7.85
CA HIS A 31 12.82 17.16 8.27
C HIS A 31 13.57 18.33 8.90
N VAL A 32 12.89 19.46 9.10
CA VAL A 32 13.51 20.65 9.70
C VAL A 32 13.58 20.49 11.20
N ALA A 33 14.76 20.67 11.78
CA ALA A 33 14.95 20.65 13.22
C ALA A 33 14.40 21.94 13.88
N PRO A 34 13.89 21.89 15.13
CA PRO A 34 13.56 23.07 15.90
C PRO A 34 14.75 24.06 15.96
N ALA A 35 14.46 25.35 15.89
CA ALA A 35 15.44 26.45 15.89
C ALA A 35 16.39 26.49 14.66
N ALA A 36 16.10 25.77 13.59
CA ALA A 36 16.84 25.90 12.34
C ALA A 36 16.54 27.24 11.67
N GLN A 37 17.58 27.87 11.13
CA GLN A 37 17.43 29.06 10.28
C GLN A 37 17.21 28.59 8.83
N LEU A 38 16.17 29.13 8.21
CA LEU A 38 15.77 28.75 6.85
C LEU A 38 15.62 29.96 5.94
N VAL A 39 15.97 29.77 4.69
CA VAL A 39 15.56 30.67 3.60
C VAL A 39 14.47 29.91 2.83
N CYS A 40 13.26 30.46 2.84
CA CYS A 40 12.10 29.83 2.23
C CYS A 40 11.62 30.61 1.00
N ALA A 41 11.19 29.91 -0.03
CA ALA A 41 10.42 30.47 -1.14
C ALA A 41 9.02 29.85 -1.14
N GLY A 42 7.99 30.67 -1.42
CA GLY A 42 6.59 30.22 -1.39
C GLY A 42 5.62 31.39 -1.50
N VAL A 43 4.37 31.17 -1.16
CA VAL A 43 3.30 32.17 -1.28
C VAL A 43 2.51 32.31 0.02
N PHE A 44 2.06 33.53 0.31
CA PHE A 44 1.11 33.77 1.39
C PHE A 44 -0.31 33.37 0.94
N THR A 45 -0.98 32.57 1.76
CA THR A 45 -2.36 32.15 1.54
C THR A 45 -3.18 32.35 2.81
N GLU A 46 -4.46 32.68 2.65
CA GLU A 46 -5.38 32.81 3.77
C GLU A 46 -6.11 31.47 3.97
N HIS A 47 -5.92 30.87 5.14
CA HIS A 47 -6.64 29.64 5.53
C HIS A 47 -7.89 30.00 6.34
N ARG A 48 -9.03 29.39 6.01
CA ARG A 48 -10.34 29.73 6.60
C ARG A 48 -10.40 29.62 8.13
N GLU A 49 -9.64 28.70 8.73
CA GLU A 49 -9.66 28.46 10.19
C GLU A 49 -8.41 28.98 10.90
N HIS A 50 -7.31 29.22 10.17
CA HIS A 50 -6.00 29.50 10.75
C HIS A 50 -5.40 30.85 10.33
N GLY A 51 -6.13 31.65 9.55
CA GLY A 51 -5.67 32.95 9.06
C GLY A 51 -4.54 32.86 8.04
N TRP A 52 -3.74 33.93 7.94
CA TRP A 52 -2.63 33.99 7.00
C TRP A 52 -1.53 33.00 7.35
N GLN A 53 -1.08 32.24 6.36
CA GLN A 53 0.03 31.31 6.45
C GLN A 53 0.92 31.43 5.20
N PHE A 54 2.22 31.18 5.37
CA PHE A 54 3.16 31.11 4.27
C PHE A 54 3.31 29.65 3.84
N VAL A 55 2.85 29.34 2.63
CA VAL A 55 3.00 28.01 2.04
C VAL A 55 4.38 27.93 1.41
N VAL A 56 5.26 27.17 2.05
CA VAL A 56 6.63 26.95 1.59
C VAL A 56 6.63 25.98 0.42
N GLU A 57 7.09 26.44 -0.73
CA GLU A 57 7.26 25.61 -1.92
C GLU A 57 8.64 24.95 -1.93
N SER A 58 9.66 25.72 -1.52
CA SER A 58 11.03 25.24 -1.36
C SER A 58 11.74 25.96 -0.23
N PHE A 59 12.76 25.35 0.34
CA PHE A 59 13.59 25.95 1.37
C PHE A 59 15.03 25.42 1.32
N ARG A 60 15.97 26.18 1.87
CA ARG A 60 17.33 25.74 2.19
C ARG A 60 17.71 26.16 3.60
N SER A 61 18.63 25.44 4.21
CA SER A 61 19.20 25.82 5.50
C SER A 61 20.09 27.06 5.34
N ALA A 62 19.87 28.06 6.18
CA ALA A 62 20.79 29.20 6.29
C ALA A 62 21.98 28.80 7.16
N LEU A 63 23.17 29.28 6.82
CA LEU A 63 24.36 29.04 7.61
C LEU A 63 24.38 30.03 8.79
N PRO A 64 24.63 29.59 10.03
CA PRO A 64 24.74 30.46 11.18
C PRO A 64 26.01 31.31 11.06
N GLN A 65 25.90 32.61 11.47
CA GLN A 65 27.01 33.56 11.44
C GLN A 65 27.60 33.80 12.84
N SER A 66 26.85 33.51 13.91
CA SER A 66 27.34 33.67 15.28
C SER A 66 28.24 32.50 15.71
N ALA A 67 29.21 32.75 16.55
CA ALA A 67 30.15 31.74 17.04
C ALA A 67 29.45 30.54 17.72
N ASP A 68 28.42 30.82 18.54
CA ASP A 68 27.64 29.80 19.22
C ASP A 68 26.76 29.03 18.23
N GLY A 69 26.16 29.69 17.25
CA GLY A 69 25.37 29.09 16.20
C GLY A 69 26.19 28.14 15.32
N VAL A 70 27.39 28.57 14.91
CA VAL A 70 28.34 27.74 14.14
C VAL A 70 28.78 26.51 14.96
N ALA A 71 29.12 26.70 16.24
CA ALA A 71 29.51 25.58 17.10
C ALA A 71 28.38 24.57 17.31
N LEU A 72 27.15 25.06 17.49
CA LEU A 72 25.96 24.17 17.59
C LEU A 72 25.71 23.46 16.28
N TRP A 73 25.79 24.13 15.15
CA TRP A 73 25.63 23.55 13.83
C TRP A 73 26.65 22.44 13.57
N LEU A 74 27.92 22.69 13.86
CA LEU A 74 29.01 21.71 13.71
C LEU A 74 28.75 20.47 14.57
N THR A 75 28.32 20.61 15.80
CA THR A 75 28.08 19.48 16.71
C THR A 75 26.86 18.65 16.33
N THR A 76 25.86 19.25 15.69
CA THR A 76 24.61 18.58 15.32
C THR A 76 24.63 17.96 13.93
N ARG A 77 25.43 18.54 13.01
CA ARG A 77 25.42 18.16 11.60
C ARG A 77 26.65 17.40 11.13
N VAL A 78 27.78 17.50 11.84
CA VAL A 78 29.04 16.88 11.42
C VAL A 78 29.46 15.77 12.41
N PRO A 79 29.19 14.49 12.12
CA PRO A 79 29.63 13.39 12.96
C PRO A 79 31.16 13.42 13.20
N GLY A 80 31.54 13.30 14.48
CA GLY A 80 32.95 13.37 14.88
C GLY A 80 33.36 14.73 15.47
N ILE A 81 32.53 15.76 15.36
CA ILE A 81 32.75 17.07 15.97
C ILE A 81 31.93 17.21 17.25
N GLY A 82 32.55 17.02 18.42
CA GLY A 82 31.93 17.32 19.71
C GLY A 82 32.09 18.81 20.11
N ARG A 83 31.41 19.26 21.17
CA ARG A 83 31.40 20.67 21.63
C ARG A 83 32.78 21.28 21.77
N THR A 84 33.75 20.58 22.36
CA THR A 84 35.12 21.07 22.53
C THR A 84 35.82 21.28 21.21
N PHE A 85 35.64 20.37 20.25
CA PHE A 85 36.20 20.42 18.91
C PHE A 85 35.56 21.56 18.09
N ALA A 86 34.22 21.68 18.11
CA ALA A 86 33.50 22.74 17.47
C ALA A 86 33.95 24.13 17.94
N GLY A 87 34.05 24.33 19.26
CA GLY A 87 34.57 25.56 19.81
C GLY A 87 36.05 25.82 19.46
N ALA A 88 36.86 24.82 19.22
CA ALA A 88 38.23 24.96 18.73
C ALA A 88 38.27 25.36 17.26
N ILE A 89 37.41 24.78 16.42
CA ILE A 89 37.24 25.14 14.99
C ILE A 89 36.85 26.60 14.84
N VAL A 90 35.80 27.02 15.55
CA VAL A 90 35.32 28.42 15.49
C VAL A 90 36.38 29.43 15.92
N ARG A 91 37.20 29.10 16.93
CA ARG A 91 38.31 29.96 17.34
C ARG A 91 39.47 30.03 16.34
N HIS A 92 39.72 28.89 15.63
CA HIS A 92 40.84 28.81 14.69
C HIS A 92 40.54 29.54 13.38
N PHE A 93 39.33 29.34 12.82
CA PHE A 93 38.96 29.89 11.53
C PHE A 93 38.15 31.20 11.63
N GLY A 94 37.54 31.49 12.78
CA GLY A 94 36.52 32.54 12.91
C GLY A 94 35.14 32.08 12.44
N ALA A 95 34.09 32.52 13.14
CA ALA A 95 32.73 32.08 12.83
C ALA A 95 32.30 32.38 11.38
N GLU A 96 32.73 33.49 10.83
CA GLU A 96 32.40 33.97 9.49
C GLU A 96 33.08 33.15 8.38
N HIS A 97 34.24 32.52 8.67
CA HIS A 97 35.08 31.86 7.65
C HIS A 97 35.11 30.34 7.74
N VAL A 98 34.57 29.74 8.81
CA VAL A 98 34.61 28.28 9.03
C VAL A 98 34.10 27.49 7.83
N PHE A 99 32.97 27.87 7.27
CA PHE A 99 32.36 27.16 6.17
C PHE A 99 33.19 27.27 4.88
N GLU A 100 33.63 28.47 4.54
CA GLU A 100 34.44 28.72 3.35
C GLU A 100 35.79 28.01 3.41
N GLU A 101 36.46 28.05 4.54
CA GLU A 101 37.79 27.47 4.72
C GLU A 101 37.73 25.92 4.68
N LEU A 102 36.72 25.34 5.34
CA LEU A 102 36.57 23.88 5.34
C LEU A 102 35.96 23.35 4.03
N ASP A 103 35.19 24.15 3.30
CA ASP A 103 34.72 23.76 1.96
C ASP A 103 35.87 23.76 0.94
N ARG A 104 36.83 24.69 1.11
CA ARG A 104 38.04 24.75 0.27
C ARG A 104 38.96 23.57 0.55
N ASP A 105 39.22 23.28 1.82
CA ASP A 105 40.12 22.21 2.24
C ASP A 105 39.76 21.68 3.64
N PRO A 106 38.98 20.58 3.74
CA PRO A 106 38.62 19.98 5.02
C PRO A 106 39.80 19.37 5.79
N GLU A 107 40.96 19.10 5.12
CA GLU A 107 42.18 18.59 5.78
C GLU A 107 42.77 19.63 6.76
N ARG A 108 42.42 20.90 6.63
CA ARG A 108 42.79 21.97 7.57
C ARG A 108 42.26 21.76 8.99
N LEU A 109 41.28 20.85 9.18
CA LEU A 109 40.90 20.41 10.54
C LEU A 109 42.05 19.81 11.32
N ARG A 110 43.14 19.37 10.68
CA ARG A 110 44.38 18.90 11.33
C ARG A 110 45.18 20.01 12.03
N GLU A 111 44.98 21.25 11.61
CA GLU A 111 45.64 22.42 12.18
C GLU A 111 45.01 22.85 13.53
N VAL A 112 43.76 22.46 13.79
CA VAL A 112 42.97 22.88 14.94
C VAL A 112 43.54 22.32 16.25
N ARG A 113 43.64 23.18 17.26
CA ARG A 113 44.09 22.83 18.62
C ARG A 113 43.06 23.23 19.66
N THR A 114 42.98 22.47 20.73
CA THR A 114 42.14 22.80 21.89
C THR A 114 42.59 24.11 22.56
N ARG A 115 41.78 24.68 23.43
CA ARG A 115 42.15 25.89 24.18
C ARG A 115 43.44 25.71 25.02
N SER A 116 43.76 24.46 25.40
CA SER A 116 45.00 24.13 26.13
C SER A 116 46.16 23.78 25.21
N GLY A 117 46.09 24.02 23.89
CA GLY A 117 47.12 23.69 22.90
C GLY A 117 47.23 22.21 22.52
N ARG A 118 46.41 21.30 23.09
CA ARG A 118 46.42 19.87 22.77
C ARG A 118 45.86 19.61 21.40
N ALA A 119 46.45 18.63 20.70
CA ALA A 119 45.93 18.13 19.44
C ALA A 119 44.58 17.42 19.64
N ILE A 120 43.68 17.54 18.66
CA ILE A 120 42.44 16.74 18.58
C ILE A 120 42.83 15.29 18.23
N PRO A 121 42.15 14.28 18.77
CA PRO A 121 42.42 12.87 18.41
C PRO A 121 42.29 12.63 16.91
N GLN A 122 43.28 11.97 16.32
CA GLN A 122 43.34 11.76 14.86
C GLN A 122 42.07 11.08 14.31
N ARG A 123 41.52 10.07 15.02
CA ARG A 123 40.28 9.42 14.62
C ARG A 123 39.08 10.36 14.53
N SER A 124 39.00 11.36 15.44
CA SER A 124 37.93 12.37 15.41
C SER A 124 38.10 13.32 14.25
N ILE A 125 39.35 13.68 13.89
CA ILE A 125 39.66 14.53 12.74
C ILE A 125 39.29 13.79 11.44
N GLU A 126 39.75 12.55 11.26
CA GLU A 126 39.45 11.74 10.06
C GLU A 126 37.95 11.56 9.86
N ARG A 127 37.22 11.24 10.95
CA ARG A 127 35.77 11.14 10.91
C ARG A 127 35.07 12.46 10.58
N ALA A 128 35.58 13.57 11.12
CA ALA A 128 35.05 14.90 10.85
C ALA A 128 35.31 15.33 9.40
N ILE A 129 36.48 15.02 8.82
CA ILE A 129 36.83 15.31 7.43
C ILE A 129 35.89 14.54 6.48
N ALA A 130 35.72 13.23 6.72
CA ALA A 130 34.82 12.41 5.91
C ALA A 130 33.38 12.92 5.97
N ALA A 131 32.90 13.20 7.19
CA ALA A 131 31.55 13.75 7.40
C ALA A 131 31.37 15.15 6.80
N TRP A 132 32.42 16.00 6.84
CA TRP A 132 32.35 17.33 6.24
C TRP A 132 32.14 17.27 4.73
N ARG A 133 32.87 16.38 4.03
CA ARG A 133 32.72 16.23 2.58
C ARG A 133 31.28 15.88 2.21
N GLU A 134 30.69 14.90 2.90
CA GLU A 134 29.28 14.54 2.70
C GLU A 134 28.32 15.70 2.98
N VAL A 135 28.50 16.38 4.09
CA VAL A 135 27.66 17.54 4.48
C VAL A 135 27.81 18.71 3.53
N ALA A 136 29.02 18.97 3.02
CA ALA A 136 29.27 20.02 2.04
C ALA A 136 28.58 19.70 0.70
N THR A 137 28.65 18.46 0.22
CA THR A 137 27.98 18.02 -0.99
C THR A 137 26.46 18.13 -0.84
N ILE A 138 25.89 17.69 0.30
CA ILE A 138 24.46 17.83 0.58
C ILE A 138 24.04 19.31 0.53
N ARG A 139 24.81 20.20 1.16
CA ARG A 139 24.49 21.64 1.21
C ARG A 139 24.57 22.31 -0.16
N GLN A 140 25.57 21.97 -0.98
CA GLN A 140 25.67 22.44 -2.37
C GLN A 140 24.47 22.00 -3.18
N LEU A 141 24.09 20.74 -3.02
CA LEU A 141 22.91 20.17 -3.68
C LEU A 141 21.60 20.81 -3.17
N GLU A 142 21.46 21.07 -1.87
CA GLU A 142 20.31 21.81 -1.32
C GLU A 142 20.17 23.20 -1.97
N THR A 143 21.29 23.89 -2.16
CA THR A 143 21.31 25.19 -2.84
C THR A 143 20.91 25.07 -4.31
N PHE A 144 21.44 24.06 -5.00
CA PHE A 144 21.10 23.76 -6.40
C PHE A 144 19.59 23.43 -6.53
N LEU A 145 19.08 22.52 -5.72
CA LEU A 145 17.66 22.16 -5.74
C LEU A 145 16.75 23.36 -5.41
N PHE A 146 17.15 24.18 -4.43
CA PHE A 146 16.41 25.39 -4.06
C PHE A 146 16.31 26.38 -5.22
N THR A 147 17.41 26.63 -5.95
CA THR A 147 17.42 27.50 -7.14
C THR A 147 16.46 27.01 -8.24
N HIS A 148 16.18 25.71 -8.27
CA HIS A 148 15.26 25.10 -9.22
C HIS A 148 13.86 24.83 -8.61
N GLY A 149 13.52 25.46 -7.46
CA GLY A 149 12.19 25.38 -6.83
C GLY A 149 11.86 24.03 -6.19
N ILE A 150 12.89 23.29 -5.74
CA ILE A 150 12.73 21.92 -5.21
C ILE A 150 13.11 21.90 -3.73
N GLY A 151 12.34 21.21 -2.91
CA GLY A 151 12.60 21.08 -1.49
C GLY A 151 13.91 20.33 -1.17
N ALA A 152 14.65 20.82 -0.17
CA ALA A 152 15.94 20.28 0.26
C ALA A 152 15.89 18.83 0.79
N GLY A 153 14.71 18.32 1.18
CA GLY A 153 14.55 16.96 1.72
C GLY A 153 15.04 15.82 0.80
N LEU A 154 15.22 16.11 -0.49
CA LEU A 154 15.71 15.18 -1.48
C LEU A 154 17.24 15.06 -1.50
N ALA A 155 17.97 16.11 -1.08
CA ALA A 155 19.43 16.22 -1.24
C ALA A 155 20.20 15.07 -0.59
N ALA A 156 19.89 14.74 0.66
CA ALA A 156 20.58 13.66 1.38
C ALA A 156 20.40 12.28 0.75
N ARG A 157 19.25 12.03 0.11
CA ARG A 157 18.98 10.78 -0.61
C ARG A 157 19.78 10.70 -1.91
N LEU A 158 19.84 11.79 -2.64
CA LEU A 158 20.56 11.91 -3.89
C LEU A 158 22.08 11.74 -3.68
N VAL A 159 22.63 12.40 -2.64
CA VAL A 159 24.06 12.25 -2.31
C VAL A 159 24.37 10.80 -1.90
N ARG A 160 23.48 10.14 -1.18
CA ARG A 160 23.66 8.74 -0.78
C ARG A 160 23.70 7.79 -1.98
N GLN A 161 22.93 8.09 -3.03
CA GLN A 161 22.83 7.26 -4.24
C GLN A 161 23.96 7.55 -5.26
N TYR A 162 24.28 8.84 -5.49
CA TYR A 162 25.16 9.27 -6.58
C TYR A 162 26.49 9.85 -6.08
N GLY A 163 26.67 10.00 -4.75
CA GLY A 163 27.87 10.56 -4.18
C GLY A 163 28.15 12.00 -4.65
N ASP A 164 29.43 12.29 -4.89
CA ASP A 164 29.88 13.61 -5.34
C ASP A 164 29.48 13.94 -6.79
N ASP A 165 29.14 12.91 -7.60
CA ASP A 165 28.74 13.09 -9.00
C ASP A 165 27.26 13.53 -9.16
N VAL A 166 26.53 13.70 -8.08
CA VAL A 166 25.09 13.96 -8.10
C VAL A 166 24.70 15.15 -9.00
N VAL A 167 25.45 16.25 -8.96
CA VAL A 167 25.14 17.42 -9.79
C VAL A 167 25.39 17.13 -11.27
N ALA A 168 26.48 16.41 -11.60
CA ALA A 168 26.76 15.99 -12.97
C ALA A 168 25.69 15.04 -13.53
N VAL A 169 25.22 14.10 -12.71
CA VAL A 169 24.09 13.21 -13.06
C VAL A 169 22.82 14.00 -13.33
N LEU A 170 22.46 14.95 -12.43
CA LEU A 170 21.26 15.76 -12.57
C LEU A 170 21.28 16.69 -13.77
N THR A 171 22.46 17.22 -14.13
CA THR A 171 22.60 18.10 -15.30
C THR A 171 22.70 17.31 -16.61
N GLY A 172 23.23 16.09 -16.57
CA GLY A 172 23.36 15.21 -17.73
C GLY A 172 22.05 14.50 -18.11
N ASP A 173 21.39 13.87 -17.12
CA ASP A 173 20.11 13.22 -17.30
C ASP A 173 19.26 13.34 -16.01
N PRO A 174 18.44 14.38 -15.88
CA PRO A 174 17.59 14.58 -14.70
C PRO A 174 16.57 13.45 -14.48
N TYR A 175 16.23 12.69 -15.53
CA TYR A 175 15.19 11.65 -15.44
C TYR A 175 15.69 10.39 -14.73
N ARG A 176 17.01 10.22 -14.53
CA ARG A 176 17.56 9.20 -13.63
C ARG A 176 17.07 9.32 -12.19
N LEU A 177 16.56 10.47 -11.80
CA LEU A 177 15.88 10.65 -10.53
C LEU A 177 14.68 9.71 -10.33
N THR A 178 14.02 9.29 -11.41
CA THR A 178 12.89 8.35 -11.34
C THR A 178 13.28 6.94 -10.90
N GLU A 179 14.57 6.59 -10.95
CA GLU A 179 15.10 5.34 -10.41
C GLU A 179 15.05 5.30 -8.87
N LEU A 180 14.94 6.48 -8.23
CA LEU A 180 14.87 6.57 -6.78
C LEU A 180 13.43 6.37 -6.27
N PRO A 181 13.22 5.56 -5.22
CA PRO A 181 11.90 5.36 -4.63
C PRO A 181 11.23 6.70 -4.29
N ARG A 182 9.96 6.86 -4.66
CA ARG A 182 9.14 8.04 -4.39
C ARG A 182 9.52 9.32 -5.13
N ILE A 183 10.40 9.25 -6.13
CA ILE A 183 10.63 10.35 -7.06
C ILE A 183 9.98 9.98 -8.39
N GLY A 184 8.79 10.51 -8.63
CA GLY A 184 8.09 10.29 -9.90
C GLY A 184 8.53 11.27 -10.99
N PHE A 185 8.17 10.96 -12.22
CA PHE A 185 8.43 11.76 -13.42
C PHE A 185 8.17 13.27 -13.22
N LYS A 186 7.05 13.64 -12.57
CA LYS A 186 6.67 15.06 -12.39
C LYS A 186 7.71 15.88 -11.61
N VAL A 187 8.41 15.27 -10.67
CA VAL A 187 9.49 15.93 -9.91
C VAL A 187 10.73 16.03 -10.78
N ALA A 188 11.13 14.94 -11.46
CA ALA A 188 12.25 14.92 -12.36
C ALA A 188 12.07 15.90 -13.54
N ASP A 189 10.88 15.96 -14.12
CA ASP A 189 10.55 16.86 -15.23
C ASP A 189 10.60 18.35 -14.84
N ARG A 190 10.17 18.66 -13.61
CA ARG A 190 10.31 20.04 -13.08
C ARG A 190 11.78 20.46 -13.00
N ILE A 191 12.65 19.58 -12.53
CA ILE A 191 14.10 19.80 -12.49
C ILE A 191 14.64 19.98 -13.89
N ALA A 192 14.37 19.03 -14.78
CA ALA A 192 14.81 19.01 -16.16
C ALA A 192 14.44 20.33 -16.90
N ARG A 193 13.19 20.73 -16.78
CA ARG A 193 12.70 21.98 -17.40
C ARG A 193 13.36 23.24 -16.81
N SER A 194 13.63 23.25 -15.52
CA SER A 194 14.37 24.37 -14.88
C SER A 194 15.84 24.42 -15.31
N LEU A 195 16.39 23.30 -15.78
CA LEU A 195 17.71 23.20 -16.39
C LEU A 195 17.72 23.53 -17.89
N GLY A 196 16.56 23.84 -18.48
CA GLY A 196 16.44 24.20 -19.90
C GLY A 196 16.25 22.99 -20.84
N VAL A 197 15.87 21.83 -20.31
CA VAL A 197 15.53 20.67 -21.18
C VAL A 197 14.28 21.00 -22.01
N GLU A 198 14.38 20.83 -23.31
CA GLU A 198 13.32 21.13 -24.27
C GLU A 198 12.15 20.12 -24.16
N LEU A 199 10.97 20.53 -24.65
CA LEU A 199 9.75 19.72 -24.55
C LEU A 199 9.84 18.38 -25.30
N ASP A 200 10.58 18.37 -26.41
CA ASP A 200 10.78 17.22 -27.30
C ASP A 200 12.09 16.48 -27.06
N ASP A 201 12.81 16.81 -25.99
CA ASP A 201 14.02 16.09 -25.61
C ASP A 201 13.80 14.58 -25.52
N ALA A 202 14.69 13.80 -26.11
CA ALA A 202 14.56 12.35 -26.22
C ALA A 202 14.55 11.62 -24.84
N HIS A 203 15.34 12.10 -23.86
CA HIS A 203 15.34 11.54 -22.50
C HIS A 203 14.01 11.83 -21.80
N ARG A 204 13.51 13.07 -21.96
CA ARG A 204 12.21 13.49 -21.46
C ARG A 204 11.08 12.62 -21.99
N LEU A 205 11.04 12.44 -23.30
CA LEU A 205 9.97 11.67 -23.96
C LEU A 205 10.00 10.20 -23.52
N ARG A 206 11.19 9.57 -23.47
CA ARG A 206 11.34 8.18 -22.97
C ARG A 206 10.89 8.05 -21.53
N ALA A 207 11.35 8.92 -20.63
CA ALA A 207 10.95 8.90 -19.23
C ALA A 207 9.44 9.11 -19.04
N GLY A 208 8.84 9.99 -19.85
CA GLY A 208 7.40 10.22 -19.86
C GLY A 208 6.59 9.01 -20.32
N LEU A 209 7.03 8.31 -21.36
CA LEU A 209 6.39 7.08 -21.83
C LEU A 209 6.48 5.96 -20.78
N ARG A 210 7.64 5.77 -20.12
CA ARG A 210 7.80 4.84 -18.99
C ARG A 210 6.81 5.17 -17.88
N PHE A 211 6.73 6.43 -17.49
CA PHE A 211 5.83 6.87 -16.42
C PHE A 211 4.35 6.63 -16.75
N VAL A 212 3.92 6.85 -17.99
CA VAL A 212 2.54 6.56 -18.41
C VAL A 212 2.23 5.06 -18.31
N LEU A 213 3.19 4.20 -18.65
CA LEU A 213 3.04 2.75 -18.49
C LEU A 213 3.00 2.35 -17.02
N GLU A 214 3.86 2.90 -16.16
CA GLU A 214 3.88 2.67 -14.71
C GLU A 214 2.59 3.14 -14.02
N GLU A 215 2.05 4.28 -14.44
CA GLU A 215 0.76 4.78 -13.94
C GLU A 215 -0.38 3.83 -14.33
N ALA A 216 -0.34 3.28 -15.56
CA ALA A 216 -1.28 2.27 -16.02
C ALA A 216 -1.18 0.95 -15.23
N GLU A 217 0.02 0.50 -14.88
CA GLU A 217 0.25 -0.66 -14.00
C GLU A 217 -0.33 -0.43 -12.60
N SER A 218 -0.10 0.75 -12.04
CA SER A 218 -0.69 1.16 -10.75
C SER A 218 -2.23 1.14 -10.79
N ASP A 219 -2.82 1.43 -11.95
CA ASP A 219 -4.26 1.29 -12.22
C ASP A 219 -4.68 -0.17 -12.49
N GLY A 220 -3.73 -1.10 -12.52
CA GLY A 220 -3.93 -2.55 -12.67
C GLY A 220 -3.88 -3.06 -14.11
N ASN A 221 -3.43 -2.28 -15.08
CA ASN A 221 -3.28 -2.71 -16.47
C ASN A 221 -1.95 -3.45 -16.65
N ALA A 222 -1.94 -4.55 -17.40
CA ALA A 222 -0.71 -5.20 -17.83
C ALA A 222 -0.13 -4.53 -19.09
N PHE A 223 -0.94 -3.84 -19.88
CA PHE A 223 -0.55 -3.08 -21.07
C PHE A 223 -1.46 -1.87 -21.30
N LEU A 224 -1.02 -0.96 -22.16
CA LEU A 224 -1.87 0.05 -22.77
C LEU A 224 -2.04 -0.22 -24.26
N LEU A 225 -3.19 0.13 -24.81
CA LEU A 225 -3.31 0.26 -26.25
C LEU A 225 -2.47 1.44 -26.72
N LEU A 226 -1.92 1.33 -27.92
CA LEU A 226 -1.05 2.37 -28.50
C LEU A 226 -1.73 3.76 -28.50
N GLY A 227 -3.04 3.80 -28.78
CA GLY A 227 -3.83 5.04 -28.70
C GLY A 227 -3.96 5.60 -27.27
N GLU A 228 -4.10 4.73 -26.27
CA GLU A 228 -4.17 5.13 -24.86
C GLU A 228 -2.81 5.68 -24.38
N LEU A 229 -1.70 5.05 -24.81
CA LEU A 229 -0.35 5.51 -24.52
C LEU A 229 -0.11 6.91 -25.10
N TRP A 230 -0.50 7.13 -26.36
CA TRP A 230 -0.35 8.45 -27.01
C TRP A 230 -1.17 9.53 -26.31
N GLU A 231 -2.40 9.23 -25.92
CA GLU A 231 -3.23 10.18 -25.20
C GLU A 231 -2.66 10.52 -23.82
N GLY A 232 -2.18 9.52 -23.11
CA GLY A 232 -1.51 9.69 -21.80
C GLY A 232 -0.22 10.52 -21.94
N ALA A 233 0.64 10.17 -22.89
CA ALA A 233 1.88 10.87 -23.16
C ALA A 233 1.65 12.33 -23.58
N ARG A 234 0.74 12.59 -24.52
CA ARG A 234 0.38 13.94 -24.95
C ARG A 234 -0.08 14.81 -23.79
N ARG A 235 -0.92 14.26 -22.90
CA ARG A 235 -1.41 14.97 -21.70
C ARG A 235 -0.32 15.24 -20.68
N LEU A 236 0.60 14.30 -20.48
CA LEU A 236 1.68 14.41 -19.51
C LEU A 236 2.80 15.34 -20.00
N LEU A 237 3.21 15.17 -21.23
CA LEU A 237 4.39 15.79 -21.83
C LEU A 237 4.09 17.12 -22.55
N GLU A 238 2.81 17.44 -22.75
CA GLU A 238 2.38 18.64 -23.49
C GLU A 238 2.98 18.70 -24.93
N VAL A 239 3.13 17.54 -25.57
CA VAL A 239 3.66 17.40 -26.94
C VAL A 239 2.55 16.91 -27.85
N ASP A 240 2.19 17.72 -28.85
CA ASP A 240 1.12 17.39 -29.81
C ASP A 240 1.65 16.59 -31.01
N ASP A 241 2.92 16.77 -31.39
CA ASP A 241 3.55 16.01 -32.48
C ASP A 241 3.81 14.58 -32.05
N ARG A 242 3.36 13.64 -32.85
CA ARG A 242 3.49 12.21 -32.62
C ARG A 242 4.85 11.64 -33.02
N ALA A 243 5.51 12.23 -34.00
CA ALA A 243 6.75 11.68 -34.54
C ALA A 243 7.89 11.57 -33.50
N PRO A 244 8.14 12.57 -32.60
CA PRO A 244 9.09 12.43 -31.53
C PRO A 244 8.74 11.32 -30.53
N LEU A 245 7.44 11.17 -30.21
CA LEU A 245 6.95 10.11 -29.31
C LEU A 245 7.14 8.72 -29.91
N GLU A 246 6.89 8.56 -31.22
CA GLU A 246 7.12 7.29 -31.92
C GLU A 246 8.62 6.93 -31.96
N SER A 247 9.49 7.91 -32.16
CA SER A 247 10.93 7.73 -32.09
C SER A 247 11.38 7.29 -30.70
N ALA A 248 10.85 7.94 -29.63
CA ALA A 248 11.15 7.60 -28.25
C ALA A 248 10.65 6.19 -27.88
N LEU A 249 9.45 5.80 -28.34
CA LEU A 249 8.93 4.44 -28.15
C LEU A 249 9.82 3.42 -28.89
N GLY A 250 10.23 3.70 -30.12
CA GLY A 250 11.14 2.86 -30.88
C GLY A 250 12.48 2.64 -30.15
N ALA A 251 13.02 3.68 -29.52
CA ALA A 251 14.22 3.57 -28.70
C ALA A 251 14.03 2.63 -27.50
N LEU A 252 12.91 2.78 -26.74
CA LEU A 252 12.59 1.89 -25.60
C LEU A 252 12.40 0.43 -26.03
N VAL A 253 11.88 0.19 -27.23
CA VAL A 253 11.78 -1.18 -27.79
C VAL A 253 13.15 -1.74 -28.13
N LEU A 254 14.03 -0.93 -28.72
CA LEU A 254 15.41 -1.35 -29.04
C LEU A 254 16.26 -1.60 -27.78
N GLU A 255 16.03 -0.84 -26.73
CA GLU A 255 16.65 -1.02 -25.40
C GLU A 255 16.10 -2.24 -24.64
N GLY A 256 15.02 -2.86 -25.14
CA GLY A 256 14.39 -4.04 -24.53
C GLY A 256 13.55 -3.72 -23.28
N GLU A 257 13.24 -2.45 -23.02
CA GLU A 257 12.44 -2.03 -21.88
C GLU A 257 10.93 -2.14 -22.13
N VAL A 258 10.52 -2.04 -23.39
CA VAL A 258 9.13 -2.06 -23.84
C VAL A 258 8.93 -3.09 -24.94
N VAL A 259 7.82 -3.82 -24.88
CA VAL A 259 7.40 -4.75 -25.93
C VAL A 259 6.12 -4.21 -26.58
N VAL A 260 6.10 -4.13 -27.90
CA VAL A 260 4.92 -3.81 -28.68
C VAL A 260 4.42 -5.06 -29.39
N GLU A 261 3.30 -5.59 -28.96
CA GLU A 261 2.64 -6.77 -29.54
C GLU A 261 1.33 -6.33 -30.20
N ARG A 262 1.31 -6.23 -31.52
CA ARG A 262 0.20 -5.63 -32.29
C ARG A 262 0.03 -4.15 -31.89
N GLU A 263 -1.13 -3.76 -31.30
CA GLU A 263 -1.39 -2.39 -30.79
C GLU A 263 -1.24 -2.30 -29.26
N ARG A 264 -0.65 -3.31 -28.61
CA ARG A 264 -0.51 -3.40 -27.15
C ARG A 264 0.92 -3.06 -26.77
N VAL A 265 1.09 -2.13 -25.84
CA VAL A 265 2.39 -1.68 -25.37
C VAL A 265 2.55 -2.07 -23.92
N TYR A 266 3.55 -2.90 -23.63
CA TYR A 266 3.88 -3.44 -22.32
C TYR A 266 5.23 -2.93 -21.85
N ARG A 267 5.44 -2.85 -20.56
CA ARG A 267 6.80 -3.01 -20.02
C ARG A 267 7.24 -4.45 -20.26
N ALA A 268 8.50 -4.61 -20.65
CA ALA A 268 9.03 -5.92 -21.04
C ALA A 268 8.84 -7.00 -19.96
N GLU A 269 9.09 -6.65 -18.70
CA GLU A 269 8.91 -7.53 -17.53
C GLU A 269 7.48 -8.08 -17.43
N LEU A 270 6.46 -7.22 -17.59
CA LEU A 270 5.07 -7.65 -17.51
C LEU A 270 4.65 -8.52 -18.69
N TRP A 271 5.16 -8.23 -19.89
CA TRP A 271 4.93 -9.08 -21.05
C TRP A 271 5.51 -10.48 -20.86
N GLU A 272 6.72 -10.56 -20.31
CA GLU A 272 7.40 -11.84 -20.01
C GLU A 272 6.63 -12.62 -18.93
N MET A 273 6.24 -11.96 -17.81
CA MET A 273 5.46 -12.56 -16.74
C MET A 273 4.14 -13.11 -17.27
N GLU A 274 3.37 -12.31 -18.00
CA GLU A 274 2.07 -12.72 -18.53
C GLU A 274 2.20 -13.87 -19.54
N SER A 275 3.25 -13.85 -20.37
CA SER A 275 3.53 -14.89 -21.35
C SER A 275 3.98 -16.19 -20.69
N ARG A 276 4.85 -16.12 -19.68
CA ARG A 276 5.30 -17.30 -18.90
C ARG A 276 4.14 -17.91 -18.12
N LEU A 277 3.37 -17.07 -17.42
CA LEU A 277 2.19 -17.51 -16.67
C LEU A 277 1.13 -18.13 -17.59
N GLY A 278 0.86 -17.54 -18.75
CA GLY A 278 -0.07 -18.07 -19.75
C GLY A 278 0.30 -19.48 -20.21
N ARG A 279 1.59 -19.71 -20.51
CA ARG A 279 2.10 -21.04 -20.86
C ARG A 279 1.96 -22.05 -19.71
N ALA A 280 2.39 -21.68 -18.51
CA ALA A 280 2.32 -22.56 -17.34
C ALA A 280 0.89 -22.98 -16.99
N LEU A 281 -0.04 -22.03 -16.98
CA LEU A 281 -1.46 -22.28 -16.69
C LEU A 281 -2.13 -23.06 -17.82
N GLY A 282 -1.84 -22.72 -19.08
CA GLY A 282 -2.36 -23.42 -20.26
C GLY A 282 -1.94 -24.87 -20.29
N ALA A 283 -0.67 -25.18 -19.99
CA ALA A 283 -0.18 -26.56 -19.89
C ALA A 283 -0.92 -27.36 -18.81
N ARG A 284 -1.12 -26.78 -17.63
CA ARG A 284 -1.87 -27.42 -16.53
C ARG A 284 -3.34 -27.65 -16.85
N ALA A 285 -3.98 -26.68 -17.50
CA ALA A 285 -5.40 -26.78 -17.85
C ALA A 285 -5.66 -27.88 -18.87
N ARG A 286 -4.71 -28.13 -19.79
CA ARG A 286 -4.80 -29.18 -20.84
C ARG A 286 -4.25 -30.53 -20.41
N ALA A 287 -3.57 -30.61 -19.25
CA ALA A 287 -3.01 -31.87 -18.78
C ALA A 287 -4.08 -32.96 -18.67
N LYS A 288 -3.68 -34.20 -19.05
CA LYS A 288 -4.58 -35.33 -18.94
C LYS A 288 -4.95 -35.56 -17.48
N PRO A 289 -6.24 -35.94 -17.21
CA PRO A 289 -6.65 -36.30 -15.86
C PRO A 289 -5.81 -37.43 -15.32
N THR A 290 -5.21 -37.24 -14.16
CA THR A 290 -4.44 -38.27 -13.46
C THR A 290 -4.81 -38.26 -12.00
N ALA A 291 -5.18 -39.39 -11.44
CA ALA A 291 -5.57 -39.46 -10.04
C ALA A 291 -4.35 -39.21 -9.13
N LEU A 292 -4.38 -38.12 -8.36
CA LEU A 292 -3.36 -37.79 -7.39
C LEU A 292 -3.52 -38.61 -6.09
N PHE A 293 -4.78 -38.89 -5.70
CA PHE A 293 -5.12 -39.67 -4.52
C PHE A 293 -6.49 -40.33 -4.67
N ASP A 294 -6.77 -41.35 -3.83
CA ASP A 294 -8.09 -41.92 -3.73
C ASP A 294 -8.95 -41.14 -2.73
N ALA A 295 -10.13 -40.74 -3.15
CA ALA A 295 -11.04 -39.93 -2.36
C ALA A 295 -12.30 -40.74 -2.01
N GLN A 296 -12.64 -40.74 -0.72
CA GLN A 296 -13.92 -41.24 -0.23
C GLN A 296 -14.54 -40.21 0.70
N PRO A 297 -15.86 -39.94 0.63
CA PRO A 297 -16.52 -39.03 1.53
C PRO A 297 -16.32 -39.43 2.99
N ASN A 298 -16.12 -38.45 3.85
CA ASN A 298 -16.16 -38.69 5.27
C ASN A 298 -17.63 -38.75 5.73
N PRO A 299 -18.12 -39.88 6.28
CA PRO A 299 -19.51 -39.99 6.72
C PRO A 299 -19.89 -39.01 7.83
N ASP A 300 -18.90 -38.51 8.56
CA ASP A 300 -19.12 -37.58 9.68
C ASP A 300 -19.24 -36.10 9.21
N ILE A 301 -19.03 -35.83 7.92
CA ILE A 301 -19.08 -34.47 7.36
C ILE A 301 -20.15 -34.42 6.27
N GLU A 302 -21.15 -33.58 6.49
CA GLU A 302 -22.16 -33.29 5.49
C GLU A 302 -21.57 -32.50 4.31
N VAL A 303 -21.66 -33.08 3.10
CA VAL A 303 -21.09 -32.51 1.88
C VAL A 303 -22.12 -32.53 0.77
N SER A 304 -22.37 -31.40 0.13
CA SER A 304 -23.24 -31.36 -1.04
C SER A 304 -22.56 -31.94 -2.28
N PRO A 305 -23.36 -32.40 -3.29
CA PRO A 305 -22.79 -32.88 -4.56
C PRO A 305 -21.90 -31.84 -5.26
N GLU A 306 -22.22 -30.52 -5.20
CA GLU A 306 -21.39 -29.45 -5.76
C GLU A 306 -20.03 -29.39 -5.05
N GLN A 307 -20.02 -29.47 -3.71
CA GLN A 307 -18.81 -29.44 -2.90
C GLN A 307 -17.94 -30.68 -3.13
N TRP A 308 -18.56 -31.85 -3.19
CA TRP A 308 -17.85 -33.11 -3.51
C TRP A 308 -17.24 -33.08 -4.92
N GLY A 309 -17.93 -32.44 -5.88
CA GLY A 309 -17.41 -32.23 -7.23
C GLY A 309 -16.06 -31.47 -7.26
N VAL A 310 -15.80 -30.59 -6.28
CA VAL A 310 -14.48 -29.92 -6.14
C VAL A 310 -13.41 -30.97 -5.79
N VAL A 311 -13.69 -31.86 -4.84
CA VAL A 311 -12.74 -32.89 -4.41
C VAL A 311 -12.39 -33.80 -5.60
N GLU A 312 -13.40 -34.24 -6.37
CA GLU A 312 -13.20 -35.07 -7.55
C GLU A 312 -12.39 -34.38 -8.65
N LEU A 313 -12.62 -33.09 -8.88
CA LEU A 313 -11.82 -32.32 -9.84
C LEU A 313 -10.38 -32.13 -9.37
N VAL A 314 -10.15 -31.69 -8.11
CA VAL A 314 -8.82 -31.50 -7.57
C VAL A 314 -8.01 -32.79 -7.55
N ARG A 315 -8.67 -33.92 -7.26
CA ARG A 315 -8.05 -35.23 -7.29
C ARG A 315 -7.46 -35.59 -8.66
N THR A 316 -8.08 -35.14 -9.74
CA THR A 316 -7.74 -35.57 -11.10
C THR A 316 -7.15 -34.50 -12.00
N ARG A 317 -7.25 -33.22 -11.64
CA ARG A 317 -6.82 -32.08 -12.46
C ARG A 317 -5.75 -31.26 -11.74
N PRO A 318 -4.64 -30.94 -12.42
CA PRO A 318 -3.53 -30.20 -11.79
C PRO A 318 -3.84 -28.71 -11.55
N LEU A 319 -4.95 -28.18 -12.11
CA LEU A 319 -5.44 -26.83 -11.84
C LEU A 319 -6.96 -26.83 -11.82
N VAL A 320 -7.54 -26.30 -10.73
CA VAL A 320 -9.00 -26.21 -10.53
C VAL A 320 -9.36 -24.85 -9.93
N LEU A 321 -10.51 -24.32 -10.31
CA LEU A 321 -11.08 -23.11 -9.74
C LEU A 321 -12.31 -23.45 -8.88
N LEU A 322 -12.34 -22.89 -7.67
CA LEU A 322 -13.52 -22.85 -6.82
C LEU A 322 -13.98 -21.41 -6.65
N THR A 323 -15.15 -21.10 -7.21
CA THR A 323 -15.75 -19.78 -7.11
C THR A 323 -17.12 -19.85 -6.45
N GLY A 324 -17.64 -18.74 -5.97
CA GLY A 324 -18.96 -18.65 -5.37
C GLY A 324 -19.12 -17.40 -4.52
N LEU A 325 -20.36 -17.03 -4.27
CA LEU A 325 -20.74 -15.87 -3.47
C LEU A 325 -20.38 -16.06 -1.97
N PRO A 326 -20.38 -15.01 -1.17
CA PRO A 326 -20.32 -15.13 0.28
C PRO A 326 -21.41 -16.07 0.80
N GLY A 327 -21.07 -16.90 1.78
CA GLY A 327 -22.03 -17.86 2.35
C GLY A 327 -22.32 -19.12 1.49
N ALA A 328 -21.70 -19.26 0.31
CA ALA A 328 -21.87 -20.45 -0.53
C ALA A 328 -21.07 -21.69 -0.06
N GLY A 329 -20.37 -21.59 1.08
CA GLY A 329 -19.67 -22.73 1.65
C GLY A 329 -18.27 -23.00 1.08
N LYS A 330 -17.61 -22.02 0.45
CA LYS A 330 -16.22 -22.18 -0.05
C LYS A 330 -15.27 -22.71 1.01
N THR A 331 -15.27 -22.12 2.20
CA THR A 331 -14.38 -22.53 3.30
C THR A 331 -14.69 -23.94 3.82
N HIS A 332 -15.98 -24.29 3.88
CA HIS A 332 -16.38 -25.66 4.22
C HIS A 332 -15.85 -26.66 3.18
N THR A 333 -15.96 -26.35 1.89
CA THR A 333 -15.42 -27.17 0.80
C THR A 333 -13.89 -27.33 0.92
N GLN A 334 -13.17 -26.27 1.26
CA GLN A 334 -11.72 -26.35 1.52
C GLN A 334 -11.41 -27.30 2.68
N ARG A 335 -12.15 -27.21 3.80
CA ARG A 335 -11.98 -28.10 4.95
C ARG A 335 -12.21 -29.56 4.55
N VAL A 336 -13.27 -29.85 3.81
CA VAL A 336 -13.57 -31.19 3.30
C VAL A 336 -12.43 -31.72 2.44
N LEU A 337 -11.93 -30.90 1.51
CA LEU A 337 -10.83 -31.29 0.62
C LEU A 337 -9.54 -31.57 1.41
N VAL A 338 -9.17 -30.67 2.32
CA VAL A 338 -7.97 -30.81 3.18
C VAL A 338 -8.03 -32.11 3.96
N GLU A 339 -9.16 -32.39 4.61
CA GLU A 339 -9.33 -33.60 5.42
C GLU A 339 -9.30 -34.87 4.56
N THR A 340 -9.94 -34.84 3.40
CA THR A 340 -9.91 -35.97 2.44
C THR A 340 -8.50 -36.22 1.92
N ALA A 341 -7.78 -35.19 1.50
CA ALA A 341 -6.40 -35.29 1.03
C ALA A 341 -5.45 -35.83 2.11
N ARG A 342 -5.59 -35.36 3.35
CA ARG A 342 -4.76 -35.83 4.47
C ARG A 342 -5.06 -37.29 4.86
N ARG A 343 -6.29 -37.71 4.83
CA ARG A 343 -6.64 -39.16 4.99
C ARG A 343 -5.93 -40.01 3.95
N ALA A 344 -5.80 -39.46 2.73
CA ALA A 344 -5.03 -40.11 1.66
C ALA A 344 -3.50 -39.87 1.79
N ARG A 345 -3.03 -39.33 2.91
CA ARG A 345 -1.61 -39.05 3.23
C ARG A 345 -0.94 -38.04 2.28
N MET A 346 -1.71 -37.16 1.68
CA MET A 346 -1.18 -36.10 0.83
C MET A 346 -0.60 -34.98 1.70
N ARG A 347 0.48 -34.37 1.20
CA ARG A 347 1.10 -33.20 1.79
C ARG A 347 0.42 -31.94 1.21
N VAL A 348 -0.36 -31.25 2.04
CA VAL A 348 -1.17 -30.11 1.62
C VAL A 348 -0.54 -28.82 2.10
N LEU A 349 -0.37 -27.85 1.20
CA LEU A 349 -0.02 -26.46 1.51
C LEU A 349 -1.29 -25.61 1.43
N LEU A 350 -1.61 -24.91 2.53
CA LEU A 350 -2.64 -23.89 2.56
C LEU A 350 -1.99 -22.52 2.52
N CYS A 351 -2.37 -21.69 1.56
CA CYS A 351 -1.81 -20.34 1.49
C CYS A 351 -2.83 -19.30 1.00
N ALA A 352 -2.53 -18.04 1.26
CA ALA A 352 -3.34 -16.91 0.84
C ALA A 352 -2.44 -15.69 0.53
N PRO A 353 -2.94 -14.70 -0.23
CA PRO A 353 -2.18 -13.47 -0.52
C PRO A 353 -1.85 -12.63 0.72
N THR A 354 -2.69 -12.68 1.76
CA THR A 354 -2.54 -11.87 2.99
C THR A 354 -2.43 -12.74 4.24
N GLY A 355 -1.74 -12.23 5.29
CA GLY A 355 -1.60 -12.89 6.57
C GLY A 355 -2.94 -13.18 7.25
N LYS A 356 -3.88 -12.22 7.21
CA LYS A 356 -5.23 -12.40 7.78
C LYS A 356 -6.03 -13.50 7.09
N ALA A 357 -5.96 -13.57 5.76
CA ALA A 357 -6.64 -14.64 5.02
C ALA A 357 -6.02 -16.01 5.34
N ALA A 358 -4.70 -16.10 5.42
CA ALA A 358 -4.00 -17.32 5.81
C ALA A 358 -4.37 -17.76 7.24
N ARG A 359 -4.39 -16.83 8.19
CA ARG A 359 -4.81 -17.11 9.57
C ARG A 359 -6.24 -17.62 9.64
N ARG A 360 -7.17 -16.90 8.98
CA ARG A 360 -8.57 -17.34 8.90
C ARG A 360 -8.69 -18.75 8.32
N MET A 361 -7.92 -19.05 7.27
CA MET A 361 -7.89 -20.37 6.65
C MET A 361 -7.41 -21.42 7.66
N ARG A 362 -6.38 -21.14 8.46
CA ARG A 362 -5.91 -22.01 9.55
C ARG A 362 -7.00 -22.25 10.58
N ASP A 363 -7.64 -21.18 11.10
CA ASP A 363 -8.66 -21.29 12.15
C ASP A 363 -9.88 -22.10 11.72
N LEU A 364 -10.28 -21.98 10.45
CA LEU A 364 -11.44 -22.68 9.90
C LEU A 364 -11.16 -24.12 9.44
N THR A 365 -9.94 -24.41 9.03
CA THR A 365 -9.55 -25.77 8.58
C THR A 365 -8.90 -26.60 9.68
N GLY A 366 -8.39 -25.96 10.73
CA GLY A 366 -7.59 -26.60 11.78
C GLY A 366 -6.20 -27.04 11.32
N HIS A 367 -5.69 -26.46 10.20
CA HIS A 367 -4.40 -26.82 9.62
C HIS A 367 -3.56 -25.58 9.35
N ASP A 368 -2.22 -25.73 9.45
CA ASP A 368 -1.31 -24.61 9.23
C ASP A 368 -1.50 -24.01 7.84
N ALA A 369 -1.58 -22.70 7.81
CA ALA A 369 -1.68 -21.90 6.62
C ALA A 369 -0.73 -20.71 6.70
N MET A 370 -0.21 -20.27 5.56
CA MET A 370 0.75 -19.17 5.50
C MET A 370 0.48 -18.25 4.31
N THR A 371 1.18 -17.12 4.25
CA THR A 371 1.10 -16.27 3.06
C THR A 371 1.82 -16.92 1.87
N ILE A 372 1.41 -16.58 0.64
CA ILE A 372 2.11 -17.04 -0.57
C ILE A 372 3.57 -16.57 -0.53
N HIS A 373 3.85 -15.34 -0.08
CA HIS A 373 5.22 -14.83 0.09
C HIS A 373 6.07 -15.73 0.99
N ARG A 374 5.52 -16.17 2.12
CA ARG A 374 6.21 -17.10 3.03
C ARG A 374 6.38 -18.48 2.42
N ALA A 375 5.35 -19.00 1.74
CA ALA A 375 5.43 -20.29 1.05
C ALA A 375 6.51 -20.30 -0.05
N LEU A 376 6.72 -19.15 -0.70
CA LEU A 376 7.73 -18.95 -1.73
C LEU A 376 9.07 -18.43 -1.19
N GLU A 377 9.24 -18.33 0.13
CA GLU A 377 10.47 -17.87 0.79
C GLU A 377 10.95 -16.51 0.24
N TYR A 378 10.05 -15.50 0.20
CA TYR A 378 10.39 -14.16 -0.26
C TYR A 378 11.47 -13.52 0.60
N SER A 379 12.54 -13.02 -0.04
CA SER A 379 13.64 -12.29 0.59
C SER A 379 13.51 -10.79 0.37
N PRO A 380 13.14 -10.01 1.41
CA PRO A 380 12.99 -8.56 1.26
C PRO A 380 14.30 -7.82 0.93
N SER A 381 15.44 -8.38 1.33
CA SER A 381 16.77 -7.79 1.06
C SER A 381 17.20 -7.94 -0.39
N GLU A 382 16.72 -9.00 -1.07
CA GLU A 382 17.04 -9.30 -2.46
C GLU A 382 15.86 -8.99 -3.40
N ASP A 383 14.71 -8.60 -2.84
CA ASP A 383 13.44 -8.34 -3.53
C ASP A 383 13.04 -9.47 -4.48
N ARG A 384 13.19 -10.73 -4.03
CA ARG A 384 12.90 -11.90 -4.86
C ARG A 384 12.38 -13.09 -4.04
N PHE A 385 11.69 -13.98 -4.73
CA PHE A 385 11.29 -15.29 -4.22
C PHE A 385 12.43 -16.28 -4.36
N GLN A 386 12.67 -17.09 -3.31
CA GLN A 386 13.74 -18.10 -3.28
C GLN A 386 13.28 -19.46 -3.83
N ARG A 387 11.97 -19.62 -4.05
CA ARG A 387 11.38 -20.80 -4.68
C ARG A 387 11.00 -20.50 -6.11
N ASP A 388 11.38 -21.42 -6.99
CA ASP A 388 11.21 -21.35 -8.44
C ASP A 388 11.13 -22.78 -9.06
N ALA A 389 11.39 -22.89 -10.36
CA ALA A 389 11.42 -24.17 -11.06
C ALA A 389 12.55 -25.11 -10.59
N GLU A 390 13.67 -24.57 -10.07
CA GLU A 390 14.80 -25.37 -9.56
C GLU A 390 14.54 -25.86 -8.13
N ARG A 391 13.77 -25.09 -7.35
CA ARG A 391 13.38 -25.40 -5.96
C ARG A 391 11.87 -25.43 -5.79
N PRO A 392 11.13 -26.30 -6.53
CA PRO A 392 9.69 -26.26 -6.58
C PRO A 392 9.03 -26.72 -5.29
N LEU A 393 7.81 -26.23 -5.08
CA LEU A 393 6.93 -26.61 -3.97
C LEU A 393 6.62 -28.13 -3.99
N SER A 394 6.59 -28.76 -5.18
CA SER A 394 6.28 -30.19 -5.33
C SER A 394 7.29 -31.10 -4.63
N ARG A 395 8.47 -30.63 -4.25
CA ARG A 395 9.38 -31.41 -3.39
C ARG A 395 8.81 -31.63 -1.99
N GLN A 396 7.96 -30.75 -1.50
CA GLN A 396 7.41 -30.78 -0.13
C GLN A 396 5.91 -31.00 -0.10
N TYR A 397 5.18 -30.63 -1.15
CA TYR A 397 3.73 -30.63 -1.19
C TYR A 397 3.22 -31.34 -2.47
N ASP A 398 2.07 -31.94 -2.36
CA ASP A 398 1.39 -32.60 -3.46
C ASP A 398 0.19 -31.77 -3.94
N LEU A 399 -0.41 -31.02 -3.02
CA LEU A 399 -1.58 -30.15 -3.25
C LEU A 399 -1.34 -28.78 -2.63
N VAL A 400 -1.59 -27.73 -3.41
CA VAL A 400 -1.57 -26.31 -2.98
C VAL A 400 -2.99 -25.76 -3.07
N ILE A 401 -3.50 -25.23 -1.98
CA ILE A 401 -4.81 -24.54 -1.93
C ILE A 401 -4.56 -23.06 -1.66
N VAL A 402 -4.99 -22.21 -2.58
CA VAL A 402 -4.86 -20.76 -2.50
C VAL A 402 -6.24 -20.16 -2.25
N ASP A 403 -6.46 -19.60 -1.06
CA ASP A 403 -7.68 -18.83 -0.76
C ASP A 403 -7.51 -17.35 -1.13
N GLU A 404 -8.63 -16.62 -1.25
CA GLU A 404 -8.70 -15.22 -1.69
C GLU A 404 -7.93 -14.97 -3.01
N ALA A 405 -8.03 -15.91 -3.96
CA ALA A 405 -7.34 -15.83 -5.25
C ALA A 405 -7.77 -14.63 -6.11
N SER A 406 -8.85 -13.94 -5.78
CA SER A 406 -9.23 -12.63 -6.36
C SER A 406 -8.17 -11.54 -6.13
N MET A 407 -7.30 -11.71 -5.11
CA MET A 407 -6.21 -10.80 -4.79
C MET A 407 -4.86 -11.18 -5.43
N LEU A 408 -4.81 -12.23 -6.27
CA LEU A 408 -3.59 -12.61 -6.98
C LEU A 408 -3.30 -11.61 -8.11
N SER A 409 -2.21 -10.83 -7.95
CA SER A 409 -1.62 -10.04 -9.03
C SER A 409 -0.93 -10.94 -10.06
N LEU A 410 -0.60 -10.38 -11.20
CA LEU A 410 0.16 -11.09 -12.24
C LEU A 410 1.51 -11.58 -11.69
N GLU A 411 2.23 -10.74 -10.98
CA GLU A 411 3.52 -11.04 -10.37
C GLU A 411 3.45 -12.20 -9.36
N LEU A 412 2.50 -12.12 -8.41
CA LEU A 412 2.36 -13.13 -7.37
C LEU A 412 1.91 -14.49 -7.95
N ALA A 413 1.06 -14.45 -8.99
CA ALA A 413 0.65 -15.65 -9.69
C ALA A 413 1.81 -16.26 -10.50
N ASP A 414 2.59 -15.44 -11.20
CA ASP A 414 3.75 -15.91 -11.95
C ASP A 414 4.78 -16.57 -11.03
N ALA A 415 5.10 -15.95 -9.89
CA ALA A 415 5.99 -16.53 -8.89
C ALA A 415 5.46 -17.87 -8.34
N LEU A 416 4.15 -17.93 -8.01
CA LEU A 416 3.52 -19.13 -7.50
C LEU A 416 3.57 -20.29 -8.52
N PHE A 417 3.19 -20.04 -9.77
CA PHE A 417 3.13 -21.08 -10.79
C PHE A 417 4.51 -21.46 -11.34
N SER A 418 5.49 -20.58 -11.28
CA SER A 418 6.90 -20.90 -11.54
C SER A 418 7.46 -21.89 -10.50
N ALA A 419 7.03 -21.73 -9.24
CA ALA A 419 7.48 -22.57 -8.13
C ALA A 419 6.59 -23.81 -7.89
N ALA A 420 5.40 -23.90 -8.48
CA ALA A 420 4.43 -24.96 -8.15
C ALA A 420 4.92 -26.38 -8.50
N GLY A 421 5.79 -26.54 -9.53
CA GLY A 421 6.23 -27.86 -10.00
C GLY A 421 5.03 -28.74 -10.39
N ASP A 422 4.99 -29.98 -9.93
CA ASP A 422 3.92 -30.95 -10.24
C ASP A 422 2.74 -30.92 -9.24
N CYS A 423 2.71 -29.98 -8.29
CA CYS A 423 1.58 -29.87 -7.36
C CYS A 423 0.26 -29.68 -8.10
N HIS A 424 -0.79 -30.32 -7.63
CA HIS A 424 -2.13 -29.87 -7.97
C HIS A 424 -2.43 -28.54 -7.27
N VAL A 425 -3.13 -27.63 -7.95
CA VAL A 425 -3.42 -26.30 -7.42
C VAL A 425 -4.92 -26.04 -7.47
N LEU A 426 -5.50 -25.70 -6.32
CA LEU A 426 -6.86 -25.18 -6.21
C LEU A 426 -6.81 -23.68 -5.94
N LEU A 427 -7.36 -22.87 -6.84
CA LEU A 427 -7.58 -21.44 -6.61
C LEU A 427 -9.01 -21.21 -6.14
N VAL A 428 -9.16 -20.64 -4.95
CA VAL A 428 -10.45 -20.32 -4.33
C VAL A 428 -10.63 -18.81 -4.27
N GLY A 429 -11.74 -18.29 -4.77
CA GLY A 429 -11.97 -16.86 -4.76
C GLY A 429 -13.37 -16.42 -5.18
N ASP A 430 -13.53 -15.13 -5.26
CA ASP A 430 -14.78 -14.47 -5.66
C ASP A 430 -14.45 -13.38 -6.68
N THR A 431 -14.87 -13.59 -7.93
CA THR A 431 -14.58 -12.69 -9.06
C THR A 431 -15.31 -11.36 -9.00
N ASP A 432 -16.30 -11.23 -8.12
CA ASP A 432 -17.10 -10.02 -7.95
C ASP A 432 -16.51 -9.06 -6.90
N GLN A 433 -15.53 -9.52 -6.12
CA GLN A 433 -14.76 -8.67 -5.22
C GLN A 433 -13.80 -7.74 -5.98
N LEU A 434 -13.16 -6.83 -5.23
CA LEU A 434 -12.13 -5.97 -5.79
C LEU A 434 -10.99 -6.82 -6.38
N PRO A 435 -10.45 -6.41 -7.53
CA PRO A 435 -9.28 -7.04 -8.12
C PRO A 435 -8.02 -6.81 -7.26
N PRO A 436 -6.90 -7.49 -7.57
CA PRO A 436 -5.66 -7.35 -6.85
C PRO A 436 -5.09 -5.92 -6.91
N ILE A 437 -4.23 -5.57 -5.98
CA ILE A 437 -3.35 -4.42 -6.11
C ILE A 437 -2.25 -4.80 -7.11
N GLY A 438 -1.94 -3.91 -8.06
CA GLY A 438 -1.01 -4.19 -9.15
C GLY A 438 -1.66 -4.74 -10.42
N PRO A 439 -0.86 -5.04 -11.44
CA PRO A 439 -1.34 -5.40 -12.79
C PRO A 439 -2.00 -6.77 -12.86
N GLY A 440 -2.93 -6.89 -13.80
CA GLY A 440 -3.64 -8.13 -14.11
C GLY A 440 -4.88 -8.38 -13.25
N ARG A 441 -5.54 -9.51 -13.56
CA ARG A 441 -6.74 -10.02 -12.88
C ARG A 441 -6.85 -11.53 -13.07
N VAL A 442 -5.84 -12.24 -12.63
CA VAL A 442 -5.58 -13.66 -12.95
C VAL A 442 -6.80 -14.55 -12.76
N LEU A 443 -7.48 -14.51 -11.61
CA LEU A 443 -8.66 -15.33 -11.37
C LEU A 443 -9.79 -15.02 -12.38
N ALA A 444 -10.04 -13.77 -12.69
CA ALA A 444 -11.07 -13.37 -13.64
C ALA A 444 -10.73 -13.80 -15.08
N ASP A 445 -9.45 -13.73 -15.46
CA ASP A 445 -8.98 -14.16 -16.79
C ASP A 445 -9.02 -15.68 -16.92
N LEU A 446 -8.70 -16.44 -15.87
CA LEU A 446 -8.85 -17.89 -15.82
C LEU A 446 -10.33 -18.31 -15.97
N VAL A 447 -11.24 -17.61 -15.28
CA VAL A 447 -12.68 -17.85 -15.42
C VAL A 447 -13.16 -17.49 -16.84
N ALA A 448 -12.68 -16.40 -17.42
CA ALA A 448 -13.08 -15.93 -18.75
C ALA A 448 -12.54 -16.83 -19.88
N SER A 449 -11.42 -17.52 -19.67
CA SER A 449 -10.86 -18.46 -20.66
C SER A 449 -11.70 -19.72 -20.87
N GLU A 450 -12.53 -20.08 -19.89
CA GLU A 450 -13.32 -21.31 -19.85
C GLU A 450 -12.49 -22.62 -19.98
N LEU A 451 -11.17 -22.52 -20.02
CA LEU A 451 -10.26 -23.63 -20.21
C LEU A 451 -10.01 -24.42 -18.91
N VAL A 452 -10.00 -23.72 -17.77
CA VAL A 452 -9.70 -24.31 -16.48
C VAL A 452 -10.96 -24.89 -15.84
N PRO A 453 -10.96 -26.17 -15.41
CA PRO A 453 -12.08 -26.78 -14.70
C PRO A 453 -12.50 -25.94 -13.50
N ARG A 454 -13.79 -25.63 -13.43
CA ARG A 454 -14.33 -24.74 -12.39
C ARG A 454 -15.58 -25.33 -11.76
N VAL A 455 -15.65 -25.22 -10.43
CA VAL A 455 -16.93 -25.36 -9.70
C VAL A 455 -17.35 -23.97 -9.23
N HIS A 456 -18.57 -23.59 -9.55
CA HIS A 456 -19.18 -22.37 -9.03
C HIS A 456 -20.28 -22.75 -8.03
N LEU A 457 -20.02 -22.55 -6.73
CA LEU A 457 -21.00 -22.86 -5.70
C LEU A 457 -22.18 -21.90 -5.78
N THR A 458 -23.35 -22.42 -6.04
CA THR A 458 -24.59 -21.66 -6.20
C THR A 458 -25.52 -21.81 -5.00
N ALA A 459 -25.41 -22.95 -4.32
CA ALA A 459 -26.24 -23.27 -3.16
C ALA A 459 -25.97 -22.30 -2.01
N ILE A 460 -27.04 -21.75 -1.44
CA ILE A 460 -26.97 -20.94 -0.23
C ILE A 460 -27.48 -21.80 0.90
N TYR A 461 -26.63 -21.99 1.90
CA TYR A 461 -27.03 -22.72 3.09
C TYR A 461 -28.08 -21.92 3.88
N ARG A 462 -28.92 -22.65 4.62
CA ARG A 462 -30.11 -22.12 5.31
C ARG A 462 -29.84 -20.88 6.16
N GLN A 463 -28.72 -20.84 6.87
CA GLN A 463 -28.28 -19.66 7.64
C GLN A 463 -27.96 -18.48 6.73
N ALA A 464 -27.20 -18.68 5.67
CA ALA A 464 -26.85 -17.63 4.72
C ALA A 464 -28.06 -17.07 3.94
N ALA A 465 -29.11 -17.88 3.76
CA ALA A 465 -30.33 -17.44 3.10
C ALA A 465 -31.14 -16.43 3.96
N ARG A 466 -30.98 -16.48 5.28
CA ARG A 466 -31.63 -15.55 6.22
C ARG A 466 -30.91 -14.21 6.33
N SER A 467 -29.62 -14.16 6.05
CA SER A 467 -28.78 -12.96 6.20
C SER A 467 -29.14 -11.90 5.14
N LEU A 468 -29.54 -10.73 5.59
CA LEU A 468 -29.76 -9.56 4.72
C LEU A 468 -28.46 -9.01 4.14
N ILE A 469 -27.32 -9.20 4.81
CA ILE A 469 -25.98 -8.88 4.25
C ILE A 469 -25.78 -9.67 2.97
N ILE A 470 -25.97 -10.99 3.01
CA ILE A 470 -25.77 -11.90 1.87
C ILE A 470 -26.79 -11.61 0.76
N GLN A 471 -28.07 -11.41 1.12
CA GLN A 471 -29.09 -11.08 0.13
C GLN A 471 -28.83 -9.73 -0.53
N SER A 472 -28.39 -8.71 0.24
CA SER A 472 -28.00 -7.41 -0.31
C SER A 472 -26.76 -7.50 -1.19
N ALA A 473 -25.77 -8.30 -0.83
CA ALA A 473 -24.58 -8.55 -1.66
C ALA A 473 -24.97 -9.15 -3.03
N ARG A 474 -25.89 -10.11 -3.06
CA ARG A 474 -26.40 -10.70 -4.31
C ARG A 474 -27.14 -9.69 -5.19
N ARG A 475 -27.96 -8.85 -4.57
CA ARG A 475 -28.65 -7.77 -5.28
C ARG A 475 -27.64 -6.81 -5.93
N ILE A 476 -26.63 -6.40 -5.18
CA ILE A 476 -25.55 -5.55 -5.70
C ILE A 476 -24.88 -6.21 -6.89
N ASN A 477 -24.48 -7.48 -6.81
CA ASN A 477 -23.87 -8.19 -7.92
C ASN A 477 -24.75 -8.27 -9.15
N SER A 478 -26.08 -8.42 -8.96
CA SER A 478 -27.03 -8.36 -10.06
C SER A 478 -27.38 -6.96 -10.53
N GLY A 479 -26.69 -5.92 -10.03
CA GLY A 479 -26.93 -4.51 -10.39
C GLY A 479 -28.17 -3.90 -9.76
N ARG A 480 -28.72 -4.51 -8.72
CA ARG A 480 -29.90 -4.03 -7.97
C ARG A 480 -29.46 -3.37 -6.67
N THR A 481 -30.25 -2.40 -6.19
CA THR A 481 -30.01 -1.78 -4.88
C THR A 481 -30.04 -2.82 -3.77
N PRO A 482 -29.18 -2.73 -2.74
CA PRO A 482 -29.32 -3.55 -1.54
C PRO A 482 -30.68 -3.29 -0.90
N PHE A 483 -31.11 -4.15 -0.02
CA PHE A 483 -32.32 -3.88 0.73
C PHE A 483 -32.14 -2.66 1.64
N LEU A 484 -33.07 -1.72 1.59
CA LEU A 484 -32.99 -0.49 2.37
C LEU A 484 -33.73 -0.61 3.71
N SER A 485 -34.55 -1.65 3.87
CA SER A 485 -35.22 -2.02 5.09
C SER A 485 -35.58 -3.51 5.14
N SER A 486 -35.75 -4.06 6.33
CA SER A 486 -36.19 -5.45 6.52
C SER A 486 -37.62 -5.66 5.98
N GLU A 487 -38.46 -4.64 5.93
CA GLU A 487 -39.79 -4.71 5.33
C GLU A 487 -39.73 -4.88 3.82
N GLU A 488 -38.87 -4.09 3.12
CA GLU A 488 -38.62 -4.26 1.69
C GLU A 488 -38.11 -5.67 1.39
N ALA A 489 -37.23 -6.18 2.23
CA ALA A 489 -36.67 -7.52 2.07
C ALA A 489 -37.74 -8.62 2.20
N ARG A 490 -38.59 -8.54 3.24
CA ARG A 490 -39.71 -9.48 3.45
C ARG A 490 -40.71 -9.43 2.29
N ALA A 491 -41.05 -8.22 1.83
CA ALA A 491 -41.95 -8.05 0.69
C ALA A 491 -41.37 -8.66 -0.60
N ALA A 492 -40.08 -8.55 -0.82
CA ALA A 492 -39.42 -9.03 -2.03
C ALA A 492 -39.11 -10.54 -2.02
N LEU A 493 -38.88 -11.14 -0.84
CA LEU A 493 -38.47 -12.54 -0.67
C LEU A 493 -39.65 -13.49 -0.30
N GLY A 494 -40.82 -12.94 -0.02
CA GLY A 494 -41.98 -13.66 0.45
C GLY A 494 -42.21 -13.48 1.95
N GLY A 495 -43.46 -13.19 2.37
CA GLY A 495 -43.80 -12.73 3.73
C GLY A 495 -43.47 -13.69 4.88
N ASP A 496 -43.31 -15.00 4.57
CA ASP A 496 -43.05 -16.04 5.57
C ASP A 496 -41.55 -16.36 5.75
N VAL A 497 -40.64 -15.62 5.08
CA VAL A 497 -39.17 -15.85 5.20
C VAL A 497 -38.67 -15.23 6.49
N GLU A 498 -38.12 -16.06 7.36
CA GLU A 498 -37.38 -15.60 8.55
C GLU A 498 -36.07 -14.96 8.12
N LEU A 499 -35.88 -13.66 8.36
CA LEU A 499 -34.71 -12.89 7.99
C LEU A 499 -34.00 -12.37 9.24
N ASP A 500 -32.68 -12.38 9.20
CA ASP A 500 -31.86 -11.82 10.24
C ASP A 500 -31.78 -10.28 10.06
N ASP A 501 -31.89 -9.53 11.13
CA ASP A 501 -31.73 -8.06 11.11
C ASP A 501 -30.24 -7.69 11.19
N ASP A 502 -29.46 -8.11 10.20
CA ASP A 502 -28.00 -7.95 10.13
C ASP A 502 -27.52 -6.87 9.14
N PHE A 503 -28.45 -6.23 8.38
CA PHE A 503 -28.13 -5.17 7.43
C PHE A 503 -29.08 -3.98 7.57
N TYR A 504 -28.49 -2.77 7.67
CA TYR A 504 -29.23 -1.52 7.79
C TYR A 504 -28.74 -0.46 6.81
N PHE A 505 -29.66 0.35 6.28
CA PHE A 505 -29.36 1.55 5.52
C PHE A 505 -29.79 2.79 6.29
N VAL A 506 -28.84 3.69 6.58
CA VAL A 506 -29.09 4.96 7.28
C VAL A 506 -28.94 6.12 6.28
N ALA A 507 -30.05 6.65 5.81
CA ALA A 507 -30.05 7.74 4.82
C ALA A 507 -29.51 9.04 5.42
N ARG A 508 -28.50 9.62 4.77
CA ARG A 508 -27.91 10.93 5.06
C ARG A 508 -27.51 11.57 3.72
N HIS A 509 -27.53 12.92 3.64
CA HIS A 509 -27.37 13.62 2.37
C HIS A 509 -26.14 14.53 2.31
N ARG A 510 -25.53 14.86 3.45
CA ARG A 510 -24.35 15.73 3.52
C ARG A 510 -23.19 14.97 4.14
N PRO A 511 -21.95 15.17 3.65
CA PRO A 511 -20.78 14.50 4.20
C PRO A 511 -20.64 14.66 5.73
N GLU A 512 -20.91 15.86 6.27
CA GLU A 512 -20.83 16.10 7.71
C GLU A 512 -21.90 15.28 8.47
N SER A 513 -23.13 15.22 7.96
CA SER A 513 -24.20 14.42 8.58
C SER A 513 -23.95 12.91 8.47
N ILE A 514 -23.22 12.47 7.43
CA ILE A 514 -22.75 11.08 7.30
C ILE A 514 -21.70 10.81 8.37
N ARG A 515 -20.69 11.68 8.52
CA ARG A 515 -19.65 11.56 9.53
C ARG A 515 -20.26 11.47 10.94
N ASP A 516 -21.13 12.41 11.29
CA ASP A 516 -21.74 12.47 12.62
C ASP A 516 -22.58 11.21 12.91
N ALA A 517 -23.30 10.70 11.90
CA ALA A 517 -24.05 9.44 12.02
C ALA A 517 -23.11 8.22 12.18
N VAL A 518 -21.97 8.20 11.51
CA VAL A 518 -20.95 7.15 11.70
C VAL A 518 -20.42 7.17 13.11
N LEU A 519 -20.09 8.34 13.66
CA LEU A 519 -19.60 8.48 15.03
C LEU A 519 -20.65 8.03 16.05
N GLU A 520 -21.91 8.45 15.88
CA GLU A 520 -23.02 8.02 16.74
C GLU A 520 -23.23 6.51 16.69
N LEU A 521 -23.22 5.92 15.49
CA LEU A 521 -23.41 4.49 15.29
C LEU A 521 -22.30 3.67 15.94
N VAL A 522 -21.03 4.01 15.66
CA VAL A 522 -19.88 3.27 16.18
C VAL A 522 -19.76 3.40 17.68
N CYS A 523 -19.85 4.62 18.22
CA CYS A 523 -19.56 4.87 19.63
C CYS A 523 -20.75 4.61 20.58
N GLU A 524 -21.99 4.67 20.09
CA GLU A 524 -23.17 4.66 20.97
C GLU A 524 -24.23 3.63 20.56
N ARG A 525 -24.75 3.69 19.32
CA ARG A 525 -25.93 2.92 18.94
C ARG A 525 -25.66 1.44 18.75
N ILE A 526 -24.58 1.08 18.08
CA ILE A 526 -24.20 -0.32 17.86
C ILE A 526 -23.87 -1.01 19.20
N PRO A 527 -23.01 -0.43 20.07
CA PRO A 527 -22.76 -1.00 21.40
C PRO A 527 -24.03 -1.19 22.22
N ARG A 528 -24.89 -0.17 22.28
CA ARG A 528 -26.12 -0.20 23.09
C ARG A 528 -27.15 -1.22 22.60
N ARG A 529 -27.28 -1.35 21.27
CA ARG A 529 -28.34 -2.20 20.68
C ARG A 529 -27.89 -3.64 20.47
N PHE A 530 -26.67 -3.85 20.07
CA PHE A 530 -26.18 -5.15 19.63
C PHE A 530 -25.11 -5.74 20.57
N GLY A 531 -24.58 -4.95 21.52
CA GLY A 531 -23.59 -5.41 22.49
C GLY A 531 -22.17 -5.53 21.95
N PHE A 532 -21.88 -5.06 20.74
CA PHE A 532 -20.53 -5.07 20.18
C PHE A 532 -19.62 -4.05 20.88
N ASP A 533 -18.38 -4.45 21.16
CA ASP A 533 -17.35 -3.52 21.62
C ASP A 533 -16.95 -2.57 20.47
N PRO A 534 -17.13 -1.25 20.60
CA PRO A 534 -16.80 -0.30 19.56
C PRO A 534 -15.30 -0.27 19.23
N ARG A 535 -14.43 -0.73 20.13
CA ARG A 535 -13.00 -0.74 19.95
C ARG A 535 -12.50 -2.01 19.25
N ALA A 536 -13.05 -3.16 19.57
CA ALA A 536 -12.64 -4.45 19.05
C ALA A 536 -13.50 -4.90 17.86
N ASP A 537 -14.84 -4.88 18.02
CA ASP A 537 -15.77 -5.57 17.10
C ASP A 537 -16.18 -4.71 15.90
N VAL A 538 -16.17 -3.37 16.05
CA VAL A 538 -16.68 -2.47 15.02
C VAL A 538 -15.56 -1.92 14.15
N MET A 539 -15.71 -2.05 12.83
CA MET A 539 -14.80 -1.46 11.85
C MET A 539 -15.55 -0.50 10.93
N THR A 540 -14.97 0.69 10.72
CA THR A 540 -15.47 1.62 9.70
C THR A 540 -14.73 1.41 8.40
N LEU A 541 -15.42 1.13 7.28
CA LEU A 541 -14.80 0.89 5.97
C LEU A 541 -15.12 2.02 5.01
N VAL A 542 -14.09 2.73 4.55
CA VAL A 542 -14.23 3.93 3.72
C VAL A 542 -13.74 3.71 2.29
N PRO A 543 -14.37 4.36 1.29
CA PRO A 543 -13.92 4.28 -0.11
C PRO A 543 -12.62 5.03 -0.37
N MET A 544 -12.28 6.05 0.44
CA MET A 544 -11.26 7.04 0.14
C MET A 544 -10.45 7.48 1.37
N ARG A 545 -9.19 7.96 1.14
CA ARG A 545 -8.32 8.42 2.24
C ARG A 545 -8.63 9.85 2.70
N ARG A 546 -8.98 10.76 1.78
CA ARG A 546 -9.17 12.20 2.03
C ARG A 546 -10.64 12.59 2.01
N GLY A 547 -10.95 13.77 2.56
CA GLY A 547 -12.29 14.35 2.60
C GLY A 547 -13.01 14.12 3.94
N PRO A 548 -14.18 14.78 4.13
CA PRO A 548 -14.86 14.84 5.45
C PRO A 548 -15.35 13.50 6.00
N VAL A 549 -15.59 12.51 5.14
CA VAL A 549 -15.90 11.11 5.51
C VAL A 549 -14.83 10.14 4.99
N GLY A 550 -13.61 10.64 4.76
CA GLY A 550 -12.45 9.85 4.38
C GLY A 550 -11.75 9.24 5.59
N LEU A 551 -10.77 8.39 5.30
CA LEU A 551 -9.99 7.64 6.29
C LEU A 551 -9.39 8.54 7.38
N GLN A 552 -8.74 9.64 6.98
CA GLN A 552 -8.04 10.53 7.91
C GLN A 552 -9.01 11.19 8.88
N ALA A 553 -10.06 11.83 8.34
CA ALA A 553 -11.03 12.55 9.16
C ALA A 553 -11.81 11.63 10.13
N LEU A 554 -12.15 10.42 9.68
CA LEU A 554 -12.86 9.47 10.55
C LEU A 554 -11.94 8.83 11.58
N ASN A 555 -10.69 8.51 11.24
CA ASN A 555 -9.72 8.01 12.22
C ASN A 555 -9.47 9.04 13.33
N GLU A 556 -9.26 10.30 12.97
CA GLU A 556 -9.08 11.38 13.94
C GLU A 556 -10.31 11.55 14.86
N ALA A 557 -11.50 11.60 14.28
CA ALA A 557 -12.74 11.79 15.05
C ALA A 557 -13.08 10.57 15.94
N LEU A 558 -12.82 9.36 15.46
CA LEU A 558 -13.03 8.13 16.24
C LEU A 558 -11.97 7.97 17.33
N GLU A 559 -10.70 8.31 17.07
CA GLU A 559 -9.64 8.32 18.07
C GLU A 559 -10.00 9.21 19.25
N GLN A 560 -10.51 10.43 18.98
CA GLN A 560 -10.95 11.37 20.03
C GLN A 560 -12.08 10.82 20.88
N ARG A 561 -13.00 10.03 20.29
CA ARG A 561 -14.15 9.47 21.00
C ARG A 561 -13.87 8.13 21.68
N LEU A 562 -13.12 7.25 21.05
CA LEU A 562 -12.87 5.89 21.52
C LEU A 562 -11.61 5.78 22.39
N ASN A 563 -10.71 6.74 22.27
CA ASN A 563 -9.48 6.85 23.07
C ASN A 563 -9.34 8.25 23.69
N PRO A 564 -10.33 8.73 24.47
CA PRO A 564 -10.33 10.09 25.04
C PRO A 564 -9.29 10.26 26.15
N GLY A 565 -8.95 11.51 26.46
CA GLY A 565 -8.10 11.92 27.57
C GLY A 565 -6.64 12.16 27.17
N ASP A 566 -5.84 12.63 28.15
CA ASP A 566 -4.39 12.89 28.03
C ASP A 566 -3.61 11.60 28.21
N ARG A 567 -3.77 10.66 27.29
CA ARG A 567 -2.95 9.45 27.28
C ARG A 567 -1.57 9.76 26.73
N GLN A 568 -0.56 9.06 27.24
CA GLN A 568 0.82 9.24 26.83
C GLN A 568 0.95 9.11 25.29
N THR A 569 1.56 10.12 24.68
CA THR A 569 1.86 10.11 23.25
C THR A 569 3.11 9.28 23.02
N VAL A 570 2.98 8.19 22.28
CA VAL A 570 4.08 7.30 21.96
C VAL A 570 4.91 7.85 20.79
N LEU A 571 4.24 8.41 19.78
CA LEU A 571 4.92 8.97 18.64
C LEU A 571 4.23 10.27 18.21
N ALA A 572 4.79 11.40 18.66
CA ALA A 572 4.22 12.73 18.42
C ALA A 572 3.99 13.02 16.92
N ARG A 573 4.89 12.56 16.08
CA ARG A 573 4.84 12.77 14.61
C ARG A 573 3.61 12.13 13.96
N THR A 574 3.15 10.98 14.45
CA THR A 574 2.00 10.25 13.93
C THR A 574 0.73 10.47 14.75
N GLY A 575 0.84 11.06 15.93
CA GLY A 575 -0.25 11.24 16.89
C GLY A 575 -0.69 9.94 17.57
N LEU A 576 0.08 8.86 17.48
CA LEU A 576 -0.20 7.59 18.14
C LEU A 576 -0.04 7.73 19.65
N ARG A 577 -1.00 7.19 20.40
CA ARG A 577 -1.05 7.22 21.87
C ARG A 577 -1.30 5.83 22.42
N VAL A 578 -1.00 5.64 23.70
CA VAL A 578 -1.43 4.44 24.43
C VAL A 578 -2.95 4.28 24.28
N GLY A 579 -3.40 3.09 23.94
CA GLY A 579 -4.79 2.75 23.65
C GLY A 579 -5.23 3.01 22.20
N SER A 580 -4.40 3.59 21.32
CA SER A 580 -4.72 3.74 19.89
C SER A 580 -4.85 2.38 19.22
N ARG A 581 -5.87 2.23 18.36
CA ARG A 581 -5.97 1.12 17.41
C ARG A 581 -5.18 1.46 16.16
N ILE A 582 -4.26 0.60 15.79
CA ILE A 582 -3.28 0.84 14.71
C ILE A 582 -3.27 -0.31 13.70
N VAL A 583 -2.77 -0.04 12.51
CA VAL A 583 -2.61 -1.04 11.45
C VAL A 583 -1.22 -0.96 10.84
N GLN A 584 -0.58 -2.09 10.67
CA GLN A 584 0.69 -2.21 9.97
C GLN A 584 0.52 -1.82 8.49
N THR A 585 1.42 -0.98 7.96
CA THR A 585 1.33 -0.45 6.59
C THR A 585 2.26 -1.14 5.60
N ARG A 586 3.21 -1.91 6.09
CA ARG A 586 4.19 -2.70 5.33
C ARG A 586 4.51 -3.99 6.08
N ASN A 587 4.95 -5.04 5.38
CA ASN A 587 5.37 -6.26 6.04
C ASN A 587 6.64 -6.00 6.89
N ASP A 588 6.68 -6.56 8.10
CA ASP A 588 7.86 -6.65 8.94
C ASP A 588 8.24 -8.13 9.08
N TYR A 589 9.35 -8.52 8.47
CA TYR A 589 9.86 -9.90 8.48
C TYR A 589 10.92 -10.13 9.56
N THR A 590 11.07 -9.22 10.52
CA THR A 590 11.99 -9.41 11.66
C THR A 590 11.59 -10.69 12.40
N VAL A 591 12.54 -11.60 12.59
CA VAL A 591 12.32 -12.98 13.06
C VAL A 591 11.45 -13.06 14.32
N ASP A 592 11.61 -12.11 15.24
CA ASP A 592 10.87 -12.10 16.50
C ASP A 592 9.55 -11.33 16.44
N ARG A 593 9.24 -10.65 15.32
CA ARG A 593 8.05 -9.80 15.19
C ARG A 593 7.05 -10.34 14.19
N GLU A 594 7.47 -10.58 12.97
CA GLU A 594 6.66 -11.12 11.86
C GLU A 594 5.24 -10.52 11.80
N VAL A 595 5.15 -9.23 11.52
CA VAL A 595 3.87 -8.51 11.39
C VAL A 595 3.61 -8.19 9.93
N MET A 596 2.45 -8.61 9.44
CA MET A 596 2.10 -8.43 8.04
C MET A 596 1.34 -7.12 7.78
N ASN A 597 1.47 -6.60 6.58
CA ASN A 597 0.68 -5.45 6.13
C ASN A 597 -0.82 -5.73 6.31
N GLY A 598 -1.51 -4.77 6.92
CA GLY A 598 -2.94 -4.88 7.22
C GLY A 598 -3.27 -5.51 8.57
N GLU A 599 -2.30 -6.06 9.32
CA GLU A 599 -2.54 -6.52 10.69
C GLU A 599 -2.86 -5.34 11.61
N VAL A 600 -3.91 -5.53 12.42
CA VAL A 600 -4.39 -4.52 13.36
C VAL A 600 -3.84 -4.83 14.75
N ALA A 601 -3.43 -3.80 15.46
CA ALA A 601 -2.93 -3.90 16.82
C ALA A 601 -3.50 -2.79 17.70
N PHE A 602 -3.34 -2.93 19.01
CA PHE A 602 -3.56 -1.87 19.98
C PHE A 602 -2.24 -1.54 20.68
N VAL A 603 -1.99 -0.25 20.87
CA VAL A 603 -0.89 0.20 21.71
C VAL A 603 -1.29 0.00 23.18
N LEU A 604 -0.65 -0.96 23.86
CA LEU A 604 -0.99 -1.26 25.25
C LEU A 604 -0.28 -0.31 26.22
N ASP A 605 1.00 -0.06 25.96
CA ASP A 605 1.87 0.66 26.87
C ASP A 605 3.08 1.25 26.12
N TYR A 606 3.77 2.20 26.76
CA TYR A 606 4.96 2.84 26.24
C TYR A 606 5.95 3.11 27.38
N ASP A 607 7.16 2.63 27.22
CA ASP A 607 8.30 2.89 28.11
C ASP A 607 9.17 3.99 27.50
N ASP A 608 9.20 5.15 28.17
CA ASP A 608 9.94 6.34 27.73
C ASP A 608 11.46 6.22 27.99
N GLU A 609 11.87 5.37 28.95
CA GLU A 609 13.29 5.15 29.27
C GLU A 609 13.95 4.21 28.25
N GLU A 610 13.25 3.14 27.85
CA GLU A 610 13.76 2.16 26.88
C GLU A 610 13.39 2.50 25.44
N ASP A 611 12.56 3.52 25.20
CA ASP A 611 12.01 3.92 23.88
C ASP A 611 11.30 2.76 23.16
N GLU A 612 10.53 1.97 23.94
CA GLU A 612 9.81 0.79 23.49
C GLU A 612 8.30 0.91 23.70
N ALA A 613 7.53 0.36 22.77
CA ALA A 613 6.08 0.25 22.89
C ALA A 613 5.66 -1.21 22.90
N ARG A 614 4.66 -1.53 23.75
CA ARG A 614 4.03 -2.83 23.81
C ARG A 614 2.73 -2.81 23.00
N LEU A 615 2.61 -3.73 22.05
CA LEU A 615 1.47 -3.87 21.15
C LEU A 615 0.73 -5.18 21.43
N SER A 616 -0.60 -5.13 21.39
CA SER A 616 -1.46 -6.31 21.37
C SER A 616 -1.95 -6.52 19.93
N LEU A 617 -1.62 -7.66 19.36
CA LEU A 617 -2.08 -8.08 18.03
C LEU A 617 -3.12 -9.19 18.18
N ASP A 618 -3.84 -9.43 17.10
CA ASP A 618 -4.70 -10.60 16.97
C ASP A 618 -5.76 -10.70 18.08
N ASP A 619 -6.41 -9.57 18.35
CA ASP A 619 -7.45 -9.47 19.39
C ASP A 619 -6.98 -9.91 20.81
N GLY A 620 -5.70 -9.71 21.09
CA GLY A 620 -5.08 -10.02 22.39
C GLY A 620 -4.35 -11.36 22.44
N GLU A 621 -4.31 -12.13 21.37
CA GLU A 621 -3.62 -13.43 21.38
C GLU A 621 -2.09 -13.34 21.34
N ARG A 622 -1.56 -12.22 20.80
CA ARG A 622 -0.11 -12.01 20.67
C ARG A 622 0.29 -10.62 21.14
N GLU A 623 1.25 -10.56 22.05
CA GLU A 623 1.88 -9.31 22.46
C GLU A 623 3.28 -9.19 21.86
N LEU A 624 3.64 -7.99 21.42
CA LEU A 624 4.96 -7.65 20.89
C LEU A 624 5.51 -6.41 21.60
N VAL A 625 6.81 -6.44 21.88
CA VAL A 625 7.56 -5.25 22.26
C VAL A 625 8.33 -4.78 21.04
N VAL A 626 8.14 -3.51 20.67
CA VAL A 626 8.74 -2.92 19.48
C VAL A 626 9.40 -1.57 19.83
N PRO A 627 10.55 -1.24 19.26
CA PRO A 627 11.10 0.11 19.40
C PRO A 627 10.15 1.11 18.77
N VAL A 628 10.05 2.32 19.33
CA VAL A 628 9.15 3.37 18.83
C VAL A 628 9.39 3.70 17.37
N SER A 629 10.63 3.58 16.90
CA SER A 629 10.96 3.73 15.48
C SER A 629 10.21 2.76 14.55
N ALA A 630 9.84 1.56 15.02
CA ALA A 630 9.05 0.62 14.25
C ALA A 630 7.60 1.08 14.07
N LEU A 631 7.08 1.92 14.97
CA LEU A 631 5.73 2.49 14.88
C LEU A 631 5.56 3.45 13.71
N GLU A 632 6.62 3.87 13.05
CA GLU A 632 6.55 4.62 11.79
C GLU A 632 5.87 3.82 10.67
N ALA A 633 5.87 2.50 10.79
CA ALA A 633 5.18 1.61 9.86
C ALA A 633 3.69 1.41 10.19
N TYR A 634 3.17 2.10 11.20
CA TYR A 634 1.77 1.97 11.61
C TYR A 634 0.98 3.26 11.36
N GLU A 635 -0.31 3.10 11.07
CA GLU A 635 -1.31 4.18 10.98
C GLU A 635 -2.47 3.89 11.93
N THR A 636 -3.20 4.93 12.38
CA THR A 636 -4.43 4.76 13.16
C THR A 636 -5.49 3.98 12.37
N ALA A 637 -6.20 3.05 13.01
CA ALA A 637 -7.06 2.06 12.36
C ALA A 637 -8.46 1.87 12.95
N TRP A 638 -9.09 2.92 13.44
CA TRP A 638 -10.54 2.92 13.75
C TRP A 638 -11.40 2.83 12.50
N ALA A 639 -10.87 3.33 11.39
CA ALA A 639 -11.38 3.14 10.05
C ALA A 639 -10.27 2.58 9.14
N LEU A 640 -10.65 1.79 8.13
CA LEU A 640 -9.78 1.29 7.07
C LEU A 640 -10.37 1.61 5.71
N THR A 641 -9.53 1.67 4.66
CA THR A 641 -10.06 1.67 3.30
C THR A 641 -10.60 0.29 2.94
N VAL A 642 -11.63 0.23 2.10
CA VAL A 642 -12.21 -1.04 1.61
C VAL A 642 -11.13 -1.92 0.97
N HIS A 643 -10.15 -1.32 0.25
CA HIS A 643 -9.03 -2.08 -0.33
C HIS A 643 -8.16 -2.75 0.75
N ARG A 644 -7.83 -2.03 1.85
CA ARG A 644 -7.06 -2.61 2.96
C ARG A 644 -7.81 -3.66 3.77
N SER A 645 -9.13 -3.68 3.70
CA SER A 645 -9.94 -4.69 4.37
C SER A 645 -10.08 -5.99 3.60
N GLN A 646 -9.54 -6.08 2.38
CA GLN A 646 -9.54 -7.34 1.62
C GLN A 646 -8.83 -8.46 2.42
N GLY A 647 -9.35 -9.67 2.36
CA GLY A 647 -8.89 -10.80 3.17
C GLY A 647 -9.27 -10.72 4.66
N SER A 648 -9.86 -9.61 5.13
CA SER A 648 -10.34 -9.44 6.51
C SER A 648 -11.86 -9.57 6.60
N GLN A 649 -12.36 -9.92 7.79
CA GLN A 649 -13.77 -9.83 8.15
C GLN A 649 -13.90 -9.28 9.57
N PHE A 650 -15.01 -8.63 9.87
CA PHE A 650 -15.24 -7.99 11.16
C PHE A 650 -16.65 -8.33 11.66
N PRO A 651 -16.86 -8.49 12.98
CA PRO A 651 -18.20 -8.75 13.54
C PRO A 651 -19.22 -7.70 13.08
N ALA A 652 -18.89 -6.42 13.18
CA ALA A 652 -19.74 -5.32 12.74
C ALA A 652 -18.98 -4.35 11.82
N VAL A 653 -19.62 -3.90 10.73
CA VAL A 653 -19.04 -2.96 9.77
C VAL A 653 -19.96 -1.77 9.56
N VAL A 654 -19.39 -0.57 9.60
CA VAL A 654 -20.08 0.68 9.25
C VAL A 654 -19.44 1.23 7.97
N VAL A 655 -20.26 1.47 6.93
CA VAL A 655 -19.79 1.89 5.62
C VAL A 655 -20.36 3.28 5.27
N PRO A 656 -19.58 4.37 5.40
CA PRO A 656 -20.00 5.67 4.89
C PRO A 656 -19.96 5.69 3.36
N TRP A 657 -21.04 6.19 2.73
CA TRP A 657 -21.19 6.17 1.27
C TRP A 657 -21.74 7.49 0.75
N SER A 658 -20.87 8.31 0.14
CA SER A 658 -21.21 9.67 -0.30
C SER A 658 -20.89 9.89 -1.78
N SER A 659 -21.76 10.61 -2.48
CA SER A 659 -21.57 11.06 -3.86
C SER A 659 -20.37 12.01 -4.04
N ALA A 660 -19.90 12.62 -2.94
CA ALA A 660 -18.65 13.38 -2.95
C ALA A 660 -17.43 12.55 -3.42
N TYR A 661 -17.52 11.23 -3.32
CA TYR A 661 -16.47 10.29 -3.77
C TYR A 661 -16.84 9.58 -5.07
N SER A 662 -17.65 10.21 -5.89
CA SER A 662 -18.20 9.62 -7.12
C SER A 662 -17.18 8.91 -8.01
N MET A 663 -15.95 9.42 -8.12
CA MET A 663 -14.87 8.82 -8.92
C MET A 663 -14.50 7.39 -8.49
N MET A 664 -14.57 7.10 -7.19
CA MET A 664 -14.16 5.81 -6.61
C MET A 664 -15.33 4.81 -6.49
N LEU A 665 -16.58 5.32 -6.52
CA LEU A 665 -17.74 4.46 -6.30
C LEU A 665 -17.95 3.49 -7.46
N SER A 666 -17.92 2.21 -7.15
CA SER A 666 -18.16 1.12 -8.10
C SER A 666 -18.88 -0.04 -7.42
N ARG A 667 -19.50 -0.90 -8.22
CA ARG A 667 -20.21 -2.09 -7.73
C ARG A 667 -19.29 -3.05 -6.97
N PRO A 668 -18.09 -3.41 -7.46
CA PRO A 668 -17.16 -4.26 -6.71
C PRO A 668 -16.72 -3.64 -5.38
N LEU A 669 -16.54 -2.32 -5.32
CA LEU A 669 -16.17 -1.65 -4.07
C LEU A 669 -17.27 -1.74 -3.02
N LEU A 670 -18.53 -1.47 -3.41
CA LEU A 670 -19.68 -1.59 -2.50
C LEU A 670 -19.89 -3.03 -2.05
N TYR A 671 -19.81 -3.98 -3.00
CA TYR A 671 -19.93 -5.40 -2.73
C TYR A 671 -18.85 -5.88 -1.74
N THR A 672 -17.59 -5.54 -2.00
CA THR A 672 -16.49 -5.90 -1.10
C THR A 672 -16.68 -5.31 0.29
N ALA A 673 -17.09 -4.04 0.39
CA ALA A 673 -17.29 -3.37 1.67
C ALA A 673 -18.34 -4.09 2.55
N ILE A 674 -19.50 -4.39 2.00
CA ILE A 674 -20.58 -5.02 2.79
C ILE A 674 -20.28 -6.48 3.13
N THR A 675 -19.55 -7.20 2.26
CA THR A 675 -19.17 -8.61 2.50
C THR A 675 -18.04 -8.77 3.51
N ARG A 676 -17.48 -7.68 4.04
CA ARG A 676 -16.54 -7.73 5.18
C ARG A 676 -17.26 -7.91 6.51
N ALA A 677 -18.56 -7.67 6.59
CA ALA A 677 -19.34 -7.85 7.80
C ALA A 677 -19.71 -9.33 8.00
N GLN A 678 -19.57 -9.80 9.24
CA GLN A 678 -19.96 -11.15 9.65
C GLN A 678 -21.39 -11.19 10.25
N GLN A 679 -21.71 -10.23 11.14
CA GLN A 679 -22.93 -10.23 11.93
C GLN A 679 -23.76 -8.95 11.76
N LEU A 680 -23.13 -7.81 11.46
CA LEU A 680 -23.84 -6.54 11.30
C LEU A 680 -23.16 -5.67 10.23
N CYS A 681 -23.93 -5.18 9.28
CA CYS A 681 -23.52 -4.16 8.32
C CYS A 681 -24.43 -2.96 8.35
N VAL A 682 -23.88 -1.75 8.54
CA VAL A 682 -24.64 -0.50 8.48
C VAL A 682 -24.08 0.37 7.36
N LEU A 683 -24.82 0.52 6.28
CA LEU A 683 -24.50 1.43 5.18
C LEU A 683 -25.09 2.81 5.47
N VAL A 684 -24.26 3.84 5.56
CA VAL A 684 -24.64 5.21 5.94
C VAL A 684 -24.40 6.17 4.79
N GLY A 685 -25.41 6.77 4.22
CA GLY A 685 -25.19 7.76 3.17
C GLY A 685 -26.33 7.99 2.20
N GLU A 686 -25.98 8.30 0.97
CA GLU A 686 -26.90 8.74 -0.07
C GLU A 686 -27.36 7.57 -0.96
N ARG A 687 -28.66 7.46 -1.19
CA ARG A 687 -29.22 6.49 -2.15
C ARG A 687 -28.69 6.73 -3.56
N SER A 688 -28.50 7.99 -3.96
CA SER A 688 -27.91 8.38 -5.23
C SER A 688 -26.47 7.83 -5.40
N ALA A 689 -25.68 7.86 -4.36
CA ALA A 689 -24.32 7.29 -4.36
C ALA A 689 -24.35 5.75 -4.51
N VAL A 690 -25.32 5.07 -3.91
CA VAL A 690 -25.52 3.63 -4.14
C VAL A 690 -25.89 3.36 -5.59
N THR A 691 -26.86 4.10 -6.14
CA THR A 691 -27.28 3.96 -7.55
C THR A 691 -26.11 4.21 -8.52
N LEU A 692 -25.29 5.24 -8.23
CA LEU A 692 -24.10 5.55 -9.01
C LEU A 692 -23.09 4.39 -9.00
N ALA A 693 -22.84 3.79 -7.84
CA ALA A 693 -21.96 2.63 -7.73
C ALA A 693 -22.48 1.43 -8.54
N LEU A 694 -23.77 1.17 -8.49
CA LEU A 694 -24.40 0.07 -9.24
C LEU A 694 -24.35 0.25 -10.75
N ALA A 695 -24.51 1.49 -11.23
CA ALA A 695 -24.39 1.83 -12.66
C ALA A 695 -22.96 1.58 -13.18
N ARG A 696 -21.96 1.68 -12.34
CA ARG A 696 -20.57 1.38 -12.65
C ARG A 696 -20.25 -0.08 -12.36
N SER A 697 -20.75 -0.95 -13.21
CA SER A 697 -20.65 -2.42 -13.07
C SER A 697 -19.22 -2.96 -13.19
N ARG A 698 -18.32 -2.15 -13.74
CA ARG A 698 -16.89 -2.51 -13.86
C ARG A 698 -16.08 -1.37 -13.25
N GLN A 699 -15.10 -1.70 -12.40
CA GLN A 699 -13.90 -0.89 -12.32
C GLN A 699 -13.37 -0.71 -13.75
N ARG A 700 -12.60 0.37 -14.02
CA ARG A 700 -11.93 0.54 -15.33
C ARG A 700 -11.47 -0.82 -15.82
N ARG A 701 -11.83 -1.15 -17.05
CA ARG A 701 -11.46 -2.44 -17.66
C ARG A 701 -9.95 -2.55 -17.60
N ARG A 702 -9.44 -3.49 -16.81
CA ARG A 702 -8.01 -3.75 -16.76
C ARG A 702 -7.59 -4.45 -18.03
N ASN A 703 -6.59 -3.94 -18.68
CA ASN A 703 -6.01 -4.54 -19.86
C ASN A 703 -5.12 -5.73 -19.45
N SER A 704 -5.47 -6.93 -19.91
CA SER A 704 -4.72 -8.18 -19.72
C SER A 704 -4.96 -9.07 -20.93
N THR A 705 -3.95 -9.79 -21.38
CA THR A 705 -4.06 -10.81 -22.44
C THR A 705 -3.99 -12.22 -21.90
N LEU A 706 -3.93 -12.42 -20.58
CA LEU A 706 -3.74 -13.75 -19.99
C LEU A 706 -4.77 -14.76 -20.47
N ALA A 707 -6.05 -14.39 -20.58
CA ALA A 707 -7.11 -15.25 -21.11
C ALA A 707 -6.86 -15.67 -22.57
N GLU A 708 -6.36 -14.75 -23.41
CA GLU A 708 -5.99 -15.03 -24.80
C GLU A 708 -4.76 -15.95 -24.85
N ARG A 709 -3.72 -15.65 -24.07
CA ARG A 709 -2.49 -16.46 -24.00
C ARG A 709 -2.74 -17.89 -23.53
N LEU A 710 -3.72 -18.11 -22.67
CA LEU A 710 -4.17 -19.45 -22.27
C LEU A 710 -4.73 -20.25 -23.45
N LEU A 711 -5.36 -19.59 -24.41
CA LEU A 711 -5.95 -20.22 -25.59
C LEU A 711 -4.92 -20.42 -26.72
N ASP A 712 -3.99 -19.45 -26.89
CA ASP A 712 -3.01 -19.45 -28.00
C ASP A 712 -1.93 -20.54 -27.86
N THR A 713 -1.64 -21.02 -26.67
CA THR A 713 -0.71 -22.16 -26.45
C THR A 713 -1.20 -23.48 -27.05
N ALA A 714 -2.26 -23.45 -27.86
CA ALA A 714 -2.78 -24.60 -28.61
C ALA A 714 -2.03 -24.85 -29.94
N HIS A 715 -1.06 -24.00 -30.33
CA HIS A 715 -0.41 -24.03 -31.66
C HIS A 715 1.11 -24.28 -31.61
N ASP A 716 1.71 -24.46 -30.44
CA ASP A 716 3.06 -24.98 -30.24
C ASP A 716 3.01 -26.41 -29.66
#